data_b114424b8cd56e2e554d2a56ee968790
#
_entry.id   b114424b8cd56e2e554d2a56ee968790
#
_cell.length_a   1.000
_cell.length_b   1.000
_cell.length_c   1.000
_cell.angle_alpha   90.00
_cell.angle_beta   90.00
_cell.angle_gamma   90.00
#
_symmetry.space_group_name_H-M   'P 1'
#
loop_
_entity.id
_entity.type
_entity.pdbx_description
1 polymer ?
#
loop_
_entity_poly.entity_id
_entity_poly.type
_entity_poly.pdbx_seq_one_letter_code
_entity_poly.pdbx_strand_id
1 'polypeptide(L)'
;MKEPVLVIMAAGMGSRFGGLKQITAVDKEGHSIIDFSMYDAWKAGFRKVVFIIKHEIEADFKAAVGKRMEAYFDVRYVFQEVDKIPEGFVVPEGRTKPWGTAHAIACAKDAIDGPFAVLNSDDYYGAHAIQTIYDFLKEEHRSNEHAMVGYLLRNTVTDSGYVSRGVCTVRDGYLQTVTERTHIEKRGRDAAYTEDGTHYTDLPGDTVVSMNLWGFQQELLTQFVDGFPAFLEENLPKNPLKCEYFLPAVANAQLRDGLGTIRVLPTDDVWHGVTYSEDLQSVKDAIRTMKEQKQYPAELWMQPAAAYHFALEGAPFSMERYGNGHINETYLLVTTTGRRYILQRISDAFDIPALMQNIEAVTKFTAARTCDPRSTMRLVPTLDGKSYYQDATGNYRVYEFVEGSVCLQAAETPADFYESAVAFGSFQQLLAQFPAETLSEPIPNFHNTVDRYRIFREVLQKDPCGRAGGAQPEIDFALAHEPEAGTLQRMRESGALPLRVTHNDTKLNNVMLDEKTHKALCVIDLDTVMPGLSAYDFGDSIRFGAATAAEDETELGKMTIDLELFRVFTRGFLKACPDLTEQEIAMLPMGAKIMTLECGVRFLTDYLDGDHYFAVHRPAHNLIRSRTQFRLVSEMETKWEQMVQIVKEEAGR
;
A
#
# COMPACT_ATOMS: atom_id res chain seq x y z
N MET A 1 29.96 -1.47 2.50
CA MET A 1 29.73 -2.91 2.80
C MET A 1 28.68 -3.44 1.85
N LYS A 2 28.71 -4.73 1.53
CA LYS A 2 27.63 -5.39 0.79
C LYS A 2 26.45 -5.62 1.74
N GLU A 3 25.22 -5.52 1.19
CA GLU A 3 24.00 -5.75 1.99
C GLU A 3 23.89 -7.22 2.41
N PRO A 4 23.46 -7.50 3.65
CA PRO A 4 23.19 -8.87 4.09
C PRO A 4 22.10 -9.55 3.28
N VAL A 5 22.32 -10.83 2.93
CA VAL A 5 21.37 -11.67 2.20
C VAL A 5 20.72 -12.67 3.14
N LEU A 6 19.41 -12.82 3.09
CA LEU A 6 18.70 -13.86 3.82
C LEU A 6 18.54 -15.10 2.93
N VAL A 7 19.01 -16.24 3.39
CA VAL A 7 18.92 -17.52 2.68
C VAL A 7 17.95 -18.44 3.41
N ILE A 8 16.87 -18.82 2.74
CA ILE A 8 15.81 -19.63 3.33
C ILE A 8 15.76 -21.00 2.68
N MET A 9 15.99 -22.02 3.49
CA MET A 9 15.94 -23.41 3.06
C MET A 9 14.50 -23.94 3.07
N ALA A 10 13.89 -24.05 1.89
CA ALA A 10 12.51 -24.49 1.70
C ALA A 10 12.38 -25.75 0.81
N ALA A 11 13.50 -26.44 0.50
CA ALA A 11 13.50 -27.65 -0.33
C ALA A 11 13.13 -28.92 0.45
N GLY A 12 13.00 -28.85 1.78
CA GLY A 12 12.62 -29.98 2.64
C GLY A 12 11.17 -30.38 2.44
N MET A 13 10.91 -31.65 2.07
CA MET A 13 9.57 -32.23 2.13
C MET A 13 9.31 -32.71 3.55
N GLY A 14 8.36 -32.09 4.24
CA GLY A 14 7.92 -32.50 5.59
C GLY A 14 7.27 -33.88 5.58
N SER A 15 8.07 -34.95 5.47
CA SER A 15 7.60 -36.35 5.34
C SER A 15 6.73 -36.82 6.52
N ARG A 16 6.77 -36.11 7.66
CA ARG A 16 5.97 -36.41 8.86
C ARG A 16 4.66 -35.63 8.93
N PHE A 17 4.52 -34.56 8.15
CA PHE A 17 3.34 -33.68 8.20
C PHE A 17 2.29 -34.02 7.13
N GLY A 18 2.67 -34.71 6.06
CA GLY A 18 1.74 -35.15 5.01
C GLY A 18 1.30 -34.08 4.00
N GLY A 19 2.04 -32.96 3.89
CA GLY A 19 1.76 -31.87 2.97
C GLY A 19 2.88 -30.81 2.93
N LEU A 20 2.66 -29.74 2.17
CA LEU A 20 3.57 -28.57 2.10
C LEU A 20 3.40 -27.72 3.37
N LYS A 21 4.06 -28.10 4.47
CA LYS A 21 3.94 -27.41 5.77
C LYS A 21 4.43 -25.96 5.74
N GLN A 22 5.33 -25.61 4.80
CA GLN A 22 5.88 -24.27 4.64
C GLN A 22 4.82 -23.22 4.29
N ILE A 23 3.71 -23.65 3.68
CA ILE A 23 2.62 -22.77 3.24
C ILE A 23 1.31 -22.99 4.03
N THR A 24 1.35 -23.80 5.08
CA THR A 24 0.17 -24.04 5.93
C THR A 24 -0.11 -22.80 6.78
N ALA A 25 -1.34 -22.30 6.70
CA ALA A 25 -1.77 -21.12 7.45
C ALA A 25 -1.77 -21.36 8.96
N VAL A 26 -1.14 -20.44 9.71
CA VAL A 26 -1.05 -20.46 11.18
C VAL A 26 -1.91 -19.39 11.85
N ASP A 27 -2.56 -18.52 11.06
CA ASP A 27 -3.52 -17.55 11.54
C ASP A 27 -4.76 -17.47 10.65
N LYS A 28 -5.74 -16.66 11.05
CA LYS A 28 -7.01 -16.48 10.32
C LYS A 28 -6.88 -15.63 9.05
N GLU A 29 -5.81 -14.85 8.93
CA GLU A 29 -5.49 -14.03 7.78
C GLU A 29 -4.79 -14.83 6.68
N GLY A 30 -4.42 -16.06 6.94
CA GLY A 30 -3.81 -16.98 5.97
C GLY A 30 -2.29 -16.92 5.93
N HIS A 31 -1.63 -16.28 6.90
CA HIS A 31 -0.17 -16.27 6.99
C HIS A 31 0.37 -17.64 7.46
N SER A 32 1.47 -18.06 6.87
CA SER A 32 2.24 -19.24 7.26
C SER A 32 3.40 -18.88 8.21
N ILE A 33 4.06 -19.86 8.80
CA ILE A 33 5.20 -19.61 9.71
C ILE A 33 6.28 -18.77 9.03
N ILE A 34 6.60 -19.06 7.76
CA ILE A 34 7.62 -18.34 7.00
C ILE A 34 7.28 -16.85 6.88
N ASP A 35 5.98 -16.47 6.81
CA ASP A 35 5.59 -15.06 6.74
C ASP A 35 6.05 -14.28 7.97
N PHE A 36 6.00 -14.87 9.16
CA PHE A 36 6.46 -14.24 10.39
C PHE A 36 7.98 -14.09 10.41
N SER A 37 8.73 -15.13 10.05
CA SER A 37 10.19 -15.05 9.93
C SER A 37 10.63 -14.03 8.88
N MET A 38 9.92 -13.95 7.75
CA MET A 38 10.17 -12.94 6.71
C MET A 38 9.83 -11.54 7.18
N TYR A 39 8.73 -11.37 7.91
CA TYR A 39 8.33 -10.08 8.47
C TYR A 39 9.38 -9.56 9.47
N ASP A 40 9.86 -10.42 10.37
CA ASP A 40 10.92 -10.08 11.32
C ASP A 40 12.23 -9.73 10.59
N ALA A 41 12.58 -10.47 9.54
CA ALA A 41 13.76 -10.19 8.72
C ALA A 41 13.65 -8.84 7.99
N TRP A 42 12.48 -8.53 7.45
CA TRP A 42 12.22 -7.25 6.82
C TRP A 42 12.33 -6.09 7.83
N LYS A 43 11.77 -6.27 9.02
CA LYS A 43 11.85 -5.31 10.15
C LYS A 43 13.30 -5.12 10.62
N ALA A 44 14.09 -6.19 10.69
CA ALA A 44 15.51 -6.14 11.04
C ALA A 44 16.35 -5.36 10.01
N GLY A 45 15.94 -5.36 8.74
CA GLY A 45 16.61 -4.60 7.68
C GLY A 45 17.05 -5.43 6.47
N PHE A 46 16.83 -6.74 6.44
CA PHE A 46 17.06 -7.53 5.23
C PHE A 46 16.20 -7.02 4.07
N ARG A 47 16.81 -6.92 2.89
CA ARG A 47 16.13 -6.51 1.63
C ARG A 47 16.38 -7.48 0.49
N LYS A 48 17.33 -8.41 0.63
CA LYS A 48 17.64 -9.46 -0.33
C LYS A 48 17.32 -10.81 0.27
N VAL A 49 16.60 -11.66 -0.47
CA VAL A 49 16.29 -13.03 -0.05
C VAL A 49 16.55 -14.03 -1.16
N VAL A 50 17.13 -15.16 -0.79
CA VAL A 50 17.32 -16.32 -1.65
C VAL A 50 16.49 -17.47 -1.09
N PHE A 51 15.46 -17.89 -1.81
CA PHE A 51 14.70 -19.10 -1.49
C PHE A 51 15.31 -20.31 -2.19
N ILE A 52 15.71 -21.30 -1.39
CA ILE A 52 16.18 -22.58 -1.91
C ILE A 52 15.01 -23.56 -1.87
N ILE A 53 14.49 -23.89 -3.05
CA ILE A 53 13.29 -24.72 -3.24
C ILE A 53 13.59 -25.91 -4.18
N LYS A 54 12.59 -26.71 -4.47
CA LYS A 54 12.62 -27.69 -5.58
C LYS A 54 11.77 -27.21 -6.74
N HIS A 55 12.09 -27.59 -7.96
CA HIS A 55 11.25 -27.30 -9.13
C HIS A 55 9.81 -27.83 -8.97
N GLU A 56 9.67 -28.97 -8.31
CA GLU A 56 8.37 -29.61 -8.06
C GLU A 56 7.37 -28.70 -7.32
N ILE A 57 7.86 -27.83 -6.41
CA ILE A 57 7.01 -26.94 -5.59
C ILE A 57 7.07 -25.47 -6.03
N GLU A 58 7.77 -25.14 -7.11
CA GLU A 58 8.03 -23.75 -7.51
C GLU A 58 6.75 -22.94 -7.69
N ALA A 59 5.79 -23.48 -8.44
CA ALA A 59 4.54 -22.78 -8.77
C ALA A 59 3.72 -22.51 -7.49
N ASP A 60 3.56 -23.53 -6.65
CA ASP A 60 2.78 -23.42 -5.41
C ASP A 60 3.47 -22.50 -4.39
N PHE A 61 4.79 -22.60 -4.26
CA PHE A 61 5.57 -21.74 -3.37
C PHE A 61 5.53 -20.27 -3.81
N LYS A 62 5.72 -20.00 -5.10
CA LYS A 62 5.59 -18.64 -5.65
C LYS A 62 4.19 -18.07 -5.47
N ALA A 63 3.15 -18.87 -5.64
CA ALA A 63 1.77 -18.42 -5.44
C ALA A 63 1.46 -18.12 -3.97
N ALA A 64 1.93 -18.97 -3.04
CA ALA A 64 1.61 -18.86 -1.63
C ALA A 64 2.48 -17.83 -0.88
N VAL A 65 3.76 -17.71 -1.22
CA VAL A 65 4.75 -16.88 -0.51
C VAL A 65 5.47 -15.92 -1.46
N GLY A 66 6.04 -16.43 -2.56
CA GLY A 66 6.99 -15.71 -3.39
C GLY A 66 6.48 -14.36 -3.91
N LYS A 67 5.34 -14.33 -4.59
CA LYS A 67 4.76 -13.09 -5.17
C LYS A 67 4.51 -12.00 -4.12
N ARG A 68 4.15 -12.40 -2.91
CA ARG A 68 3.95 -11.46 -1.80
C ARG A 68 5.28 -10.90 -1.33
N MET A 69 6.33 -11.73 -1.26
CA MET A 69 7.67 -11.31 -0.83
C MET A 69 8.38 -10.43 -1.85
N GLU A 70 8.13 -10.60 -3.15
CA GLU A 70 8.68 -9.78 -4.23
C GLU A 70 8.31 -8.29 -4.11
N ALA A 71 7.24 -7.94 -3.38
CA ALA A 71 6.88 -6.56 -3.08
C ALA A 71 7.76 -5.90 -1.99
N TYR A 72 8.51 -6.70 -1.21
CA TYR A 72 9.26 -6.24 -0.04
C TYR A 72 10.77 -6.51 -0.12
N PHE A 73 11.18 -7.47 -0.98
CA PHE A 73 12.55 -7.96 -1.10
C PHE A 73 12.97 -8.09 -2.57
N ASP A 74 14.27 -7.97 -2.81
CA ASP A 74 14.90 -8.52 -4.02
C ASP A 74 14.97 -10.04 -3.86
N VAL A 75 14.05 -10.76 -4.52
CA VAL A 75 13.85 -12.20 -4.36
C VAL A 75 14.56 -12.98 -5.45
N ARG A 76 15.36 -13.96 -5.05
CA ARG A 76 15.99 -14.93 -5.96
C ARG A 76 15.57 -16.34 -5.58
N TYR A 77 15.31 -17.17 -6.60
CA TYR A 77 14.95 -18.58 -6.43
C TYR A 77 16.09 -19.47 -6.90
N VAL A 78 16.47 -20.41 -6.07
CA VAL A 78 17.52 -21.40 -6.34
C VAL A 78 16.95 -22.80 -6.13
N PHE A 79 17.37 -23.75 -6.96
CA PHE A 79 16.82 -25.11 -6.92
C PHE A 79 17.84 -26.09 -6.37
N GLN A 80 17.45 -26.78 -5.30
CA GLN A 80 18.20 -27.91 -4.76
C GLN A 80 17.63 -29.21 -5.32
N GLU A 81 18.31 -29.80 -6.30
CA GLU A 81 17.93 -31.06 -6.92
C GLU A 81 18.91 -32.18 -6.60
N VAL A 82 18.43 -33.43 -6.66
CA VAL A 82 19.22 -34.63 -6.31
C VAL A 82 20.34 -34.88 -7.34
N ASP A 83 20.14 -34.45 -8.59
CA ASP A 83 21.08 -34.58 -9.69
C ASP A 83 22.17 -33.49 -9.72
N LYS A 84 22.05 -32.46 -8.89
CA LYS A 84 23.10 -31.43 -8.72
C LYS A 84 24.26 -31.96 -7.88
N ILE A 85 25.08 -32.79 -8.47
CA ILE A 85 26.25 -33.40 -7.86
C ILE A 85 27.50 -33.07 -8.71
N PRO A 86 28.70 -33.06 -8.09
CA PRO A 86 29.96 -32.80 -8.80
C PRO A 86 30.25 -33.83 -9.90
N GLU A 87 31.04 -33.41 -10.89
CA GLU A 87 31.51 -34.30 -11.95
C GLU A 87 32.27 -35.50 -11.36
N GLY A 88 32.07 -36.70 -11.89
CA GLY A 88 32.66 -37.94 -11.41
C GLY A 88 31.79 -38.72 -10.40
N PHE A 89 30.72 -38.17 -9.91
CA PHE A 89 29.75 -38.88 -9.06
C PHE A 89 28.45 -39.23 -9.83
N VAL A 90 27.81 -40.28 -9.37
CA VAL A 90 26.51 -40.73 -9.94
C VAL A 90 25.46 -40.76 -8.83
N VAL A 91 24.25 -40.25 -9.10
CA VAL A 91 23.12 -40.34 -8.17
C VAL A 91 22.76 -41.81 -7.99
N PRO A 92 22.73 -42.35 -6.76
CA PRO A 92 22.33 -43.71 -6.51
C PRO A 92 20.91 -44.01 -6.96
N GLU A 93 20.71 -45.18 -7.56
CA GLU A 93 19.38 -45.61 -7.95
C GLU A 93 18.44 -45.66 -6.73
N GLY A 94 17.24 -45.06 -6.86
CA GLY A 94 16.24 -44.97 -5.80
C GLY A 94 16.46 -43.85 -4.78
N ARG A 95 17.49 -43.00 -4.94
CA ARG A 95 17.67 -41.85 -4.05
C ARG A 95 16.68 -40.73 -4.40
N THR A 96 15.83 -40.38 -3.47
CA THR A 96 14.89 -39.23 -3.54
C THR A 96 15.20 -38.15 -2.51
N LYS A 97 16.02 -38.49 -1.50
CA LYS A 97 16.36 -37.57 -0.41
C LYS A 97 17.37 -36.53 -0.87
N PRO A 98 17.13 -35.21 -0.58
CA PRO A 98 18.14 -34.15 -0.82
C PRO A 98 19.46 -34.43 -0.11
N TRP A 99 20.53 -33.80 -0.58
CA TRP A 99 21.89 -33.99 -0.05
C TRP A 99 22.19 -33.26 1.27
N GLY A 100 21.20 -32.56 1.86
CA GLY A 100 21.34 -31.88 3.15
C GLY A 100 21.49 -30.36 3.05
N THR A 101 21.58 -29.72 4.21
CA THR A 101 21.52 -28.24 4.36
C THR A 101 22.76 -27.53 3.82
N ALA A 102 23.95 -28.12 3.95
CA ALA A 102 25.17 -27.54 3.35
C ALA A 102 25.15 -27.61 1.81
N HIS A 103 24.61 -28.67 1.23
CA HIS A 103 24.41 -28.75 -0.22
C HIS A 103 23.40 -27.72 -0.72
N ALA A 104 22.35 -27.43 0.05
CA ALA A 104 21.40 -26.37 -0.28
C ALA A 104 22.10 -25.02 -0.46
N ILE A 105 22.98 -24.66 0.50
CA ILE A 105 23.77 -23.42 0.44
C ILE A 105 24.75 -23.45 -0.75
N ALA A 106 25.40 -24.59 -1.00
CA ALA A 106 26.30 -24.75 -2.16
C ALA A 106 25.58 -24.48 -3.49
N CYS A 107 24.32 -24.93 -3.63
CA CYS A 107 23.47 -24.65 -4.81
C CYS A 107 23.19 -23.14 -4.96
N ALA A 108 23.20 -22.37 -3.89
CA ALA A 108 22.88 -20.94 -3.89
C ALA A 108 24.10 -20.02 -4.07
N LYS A 109 25.30 -20.56 -4.28
CA LYS A 109 26.58 -19.81 -4.35
C LYS A 109 26.49 -18.57 -5.24
N ASP A 110 25.95 -18.71 -6.44
CA ASP A 110 25.92 -17.61 -7.43
C ASP A 110 24.80 -16.59 -7.18
N ALA A 111 23.85 -16.92 -6.29
CA ALA A 111 22.76 -16.03 -5.90
C ALA A 111 23.09 -15.19 -4.64
N ILE A 112 24.14 -15.54 -3.90
CA ILE A 112 24.53 -14.86 -2.66
C ILE A 112 25.71 -13.92 -2.94
N ASP A 113 25.46 -12.62 -2.89
CA ASP A 113 26.41 -11.57 -3.28
C ASP A 113 26.96 -10.74 -2.10
N GLY A 114 26.75 -11.19 -0.86
CA GLY A 114 27.19 -10.52 0.37
C GLY A 114 27.27 -11.45 1.57
N PRO A 115 27.51 -10.94 2.79
CA PRO A 115 27.36 -11.72 4.01
C PRO A 115 25.92 -12.21 4.10
N PHE A 116 25.69 -13.37 4.69
CA PHE A 116 24.37 -13.98 4.61
C PHE A 116 23.94 -14.70 5.90
N ALA A 117 22.65 -14.60 6.20
CA ALA A 117 21.99 -15.43 7.22
C ALA A 117 21.31 -16.64 6.57
N VAL A 118 21.29 -17.76 7.30
CA VAL A 118 20.59 -18.98 6.86
C VAL A 118 19.56 -19.37 7.90
N LEU A 119 18.35 -19.74 7.44
CA LEU A 119 17.30 -20.28 8.30
C LEU A 119 16.42 -21.30 7.55
N ASN A 120 15.64 -22.08 8.31
CA ASN A 120 14.65 -23.01 7.76
C ASN A 120 13.32 -22.29 7.52
N SER A 121 12.58 -22.71 6.51
CA SER A 121 11.27 -22.12 6.15
C SER A 121 10.11 -22.52 7.07
N ASP A 122 10.29 -23.56 7.87
CA ASP A 122 9.24 -24.18 8.69
C ASP A 122 9.39 -23.93 10.19
N ASP A 123 10.31 -23.04 10.56
CA ASP A 123 10.61 -22.63 11.92
C ASP A 123 10.30 -21.14 12.16
N TYR A 124 9.71 -20.83 13.31
CA TYR A 124 9.62 -19.47 13.84
C TYR A 124 10.78 -19.22 14.78
N TYR A 125 11.57 -18.21 14.50
CA TYR A 125 12.83 -17.94 15.20
C TYR A 125 12.71 -16.88 16.28
N GLY A 126 11.77 -15.95 16.16
CA GLY A 126 11.63 -14.78 17.03
C GLY A 126 12.32 -13.54 16.48
N ALA A 127 11.71 -12.40 16.75
CA ALA A 127 12.15 -11.10 16.20
C ALA A 127 13.53 -10.69 16.70
N HIS A 128 13.84 -10.97 17.99
CA HIS A 128 15.15 -10.62 18.58
C HIS A 128 16.28 -11.45 17.97
N ALA A 129 16.07 -12.74 17.75
CA ALA A 129 17.08 -13.61 17.13
C ALA A 129 17.43 -13.17 15.70
N ILE A 130 16.40 -12.81 14.91
CA ILE A 130 16.59 -12.32 13.54
C ILE A 130 17.26 -10.94 13.52
N GLN A 131 16.87 -10.04 14.42
CA GLN A 131 17.53 -8.73 14.56
C GLN A 131 19.01 -8.89 14.92
N THR A 132 19.32 -9.74 15.90
CA THR A 132 20.67 -9.94 16.40
C THR A 132 21.63 -10.49 15.32
N ILE A 133 21.15 -11.43 14.49
CA ILE A 133 21.97 -11.95 13.38
C ILE A 133 22.15 -10.91 12.26
N TYR A 134 21.10 -10.10 11.97
CA TYR A 134 21.21 -9.01 11.01
C TYR A 134 22.23 -7.97 11.45
N ASP A 135 22.18 -7.56 12.73
CA ASP A 135 23.09 -6.55 13.27
C ASP A 135 24.56 -7.02 13.19
N PHE A 136 24.81 -8.30 13.48
CA PHE A 136 26.14 -8.89 13.26
C PHE A 136 26.54 -8.80 11.78
N LEU A 137 25.71 -9.19 10.85
CA LEU A 137 26.04 -9.23 9.41
C LEU A 137 26.21 -7.85 8.78
N LYS A 138 25.60 -6.82 9.38
CA LYS A 138 25.70 -5.43 8.94
C LYS A 138 27.02 -4.78 9.38
N GLU A 139 27.67 -5.29 10.41
CA GLU A 139 28.97 -4.81 10.88
C GLU A 139 30.11 -5.33 10.00
N GLU A 140 31.26 -4.67 10.06
CA GLU A 140 32.48 -5.10 9.35
C GLU A 140 33.20 -6.16 10.16
N HIS A 141 33.32 -7.35 9.60
CA HIS A 141 34.03 -8.50 10.20
C HIS A 141 35.11 -9.02 9.27
N ARG A 142 36.06 -9.78 9.85
CA ARG A 142 37.00 -10.53 9.04
C ARG A 142 36.29 -11.61 8.22
N SER A 143 36.81 -11.95 7.06
CA SER A 143 36.20 -12.93 6.15
C SER A 143 36.00 -14.34 6.75
N ASN A 144 36.69 -14.63 7.85
CA ASN A 144 36.61 -15.89 8.59
C ASN A 144 35.92 -15.76 9.98
N GLU A 145 35.24 -14.66 10.23
CA GLU A 145 34.48 -14.42 11.47
C GLU A 145 32.99 -14.56 11.19
N HIS A 146 32.41 -15.59 11.75
CA HIS A 146 31.01 -15.98 11.54
C HIS A 146 30.23 -15.93 12.85
N ALA A 147 28.92 -16.10 12.79
CA ALA A 147 28.06 -16.17 13.96
C ALA A 147 26.98 -17.25 13.85
N MET A 148 26.45 -17.64 14.98
CA MET A 148 25.19 -18.37 15.08
C MET A 148 24.36 -17.82 16.22
N VAL A 149 23.03 -17.92 16.13
CA VAL A 149 22.16 -17.60 17.25
C VAL A 149 22.04 -18.84 18.13
N GLY A 150 22.39 -18.66 19.41
CA GLY A 150 22.36 -19.69 20.43
C GLY A 150 21.06 -19.59 21.25
N TYR A 151 20.21 -20.62 21.15
CA TYR A 151 18.96 -20.72 21.90
C TYR A 151 19.18 -21.52 23.18
N LEU A 152 18.37 -21.24 24.20
CA LEU A 152 18.28 -22.10 25.37
C LEU A 152 17.46 -23.36 25.03
N LEU A 153 17.97 -24.55 25.35
CA LEU A 153 17.31 -25.82 25.01
C LEU A 153 15.85 -25.87 25.46
N ARG A 154 15.53 -25.38 26.69
CA ARG A 154 14.17 -25.33 27.21
C ARG A 154 13.19 -24.53 26.37
N ASN A 155 13.67 -23.58 25.56
CA ASN A 155 12.87 -22.75 24.66
C ASN A 155 12.70 -23.38 23.26
N THR A 156 13.21 -24.59 23.03
CA THR A 156 13.25 -25.23 21.71
C THR A 156 12.70 -26.66 21.69
N VAL A 157 12.18 -27.16 22.80
CA VAL A 157 11.60 -28.50 22.93
C VAL A 157 10.09 -28.44 22.90
N THR A 158 9.44 -29.51 22.44
CA THR A 158 7.98 -29.68 22.39
C THR A 158 7.47 -30.68 23.42
N ASP A 159 6.19 -30.56 23.77
CA ASP A 159 5.48 -31.57 24.60
C ASP A 159 4.97 -32.75 23.75
N SER A 160 5.00 -32.64 22.41
CA SER A 160 4.38 -33.61 21.48
C SER A 160 5.35 -34.68 20.94
N GLY A 161 6.45 -34.96 21.62
CA GLY A 161 7.40 -35.98 21.19
C GLY A 161 8.87 -35.55 21.31
N TYR A 162 9.72 -35.96 20.36
CA TYR A 162 11.13 -35.62 20.38
C TYR A 162 11.53 -34.63 19.25
N VAL A 163 12.59 -33.90 19.50
CA VAL A 163 13.16 -32.95 18.53
C VAL A 163 14.63 -33.27 18.23
N SER A 164 15.14 -32.76 17.10
CA SER A 164 16.56 -32.78 16.77
C SER A 164 17.16 -31.39 16.97
N ARG A 165 18.31 -31.30 17.67
CA ARG A 165 19.02 -30.02 17.91
C ARG A 165 20.53 -30.17 17.82
N GLY A 166 21.20 -29.14 17.32
CA GLY A 166 22.64 -29.04 17.42
C GLY A 166 23.06 -28.59 18.83
N VAL A 167 23.46 -29.51 19.69
CA VAL A 167 23.94 -29.20 21.03
C VAL A 167 25.35 -28.57 20.94
N CYS A 168 25.50 -27.35 21.48
CA CYS A 168 26.69 -26.53 21.35
C CYS A 168 27.57 -26.58 22.59
N THR A 169 28.89 -26.67 22.39
CA THR A 169 29.87 -26.34 23.43
C THR A 169 30.35 -24.92 23.16
N VAL A 170 30.19 -24.03 24.13
CA VAL A 170 30.54 -22.61 24.01
C VAL A 170 31.55 -22.23 25.04
N ARG A 171 32.58 -21.48 24.62
CA ARG A 171 33.62 -20.94 25.53
C ARG A 171 33.89 -19.47 25.15
N ASP A 172 33.83 -18.59 26.15
CA ASP A 172 34.11 -17.15 25.99
C ASP A 172 33.26 -16.48 24.88
N GLY A 173 32.00 -16.94 24.69
CA GLY A 173 31.10 -16.45 23.65
C GLY A 173 31.34 -17.01 22.24
N TYR A 174 32.26 -17.96 22.09
CA TYR A 174 32.58 -18.61 20.82
C TYR A 174 32.25 -20.09 20.83
N LEU A 175 31.70 -20.56 19.71
CA LEU A 175 31.41 -21.96 19.49
C LEU A 175 32.71 -22.76 19.43
N GLN A 176 32.75 -23.88 20.16
CA GLN A 176 33.84 -24.84 20.10
C GLN A 176 33.46 -26.05 19.26
N THR A 177 32.28 -26.58 19.49
CA THR A 177 31.72 -27.70 18.72
C THR A 177 30.19 -27.60 18.68
N VAL A 178 29.61 -28.15 17.63
CA VAL A 178 28.14 -28.40 17.55
C VAL A 178 27.93 -29.88 17.21
N THR A 179 27.14 -30.57 18.05
CA THR A 179 26.80 -31.99 17.89
C THR A 179 25.34 -32.18 17.68
N GLU A 180 24.93 -32.68 16.51
CA GLU A 180 23.53 -32.98 16.22
C GLU A 180 23.03 -34.14 17.08
N ARG A 181 22.00 -33.90 17.89
CA ARG A 181 21.28 -34.89 18.67
C ARG A 181 19.89 -35.06 18.09
N THR A 182 19.64 -36.20 17.47
CA THR A 182 18.43 -36.43 16.66
C THR A 182 17.21 -36.83 17.46
N HIS A 183 17.38 -37.16 18.75
CA HIS A 183 16.31 -37.60 19.63
C HIS A 183 16.46 -36.97 21.02
N ILE A 184 15.86 -35.78 21.19
CA ILE A 184 15.83 -35.04 22.46
C ILE A 184 14.36 -34.94 22.91
N GLU A 185 14.08 -35.41 24.14
CA GLU A 185 12.77 -35.34 24.77
C GLU A 185 12.76 -34.33 25.92
N LYS A 186 11.66 -33.59 26.04
CA LYS A 186 11.45 -32.65 27.15
C LYS A 186 11.25 -33.40 28.49
N ARG A 187 11.89 -32.92 29.53
CA ARG A 187 11.74 -33.44 30.91
C ARG A 187 11.59 -32.30 31.90
N GLY A 188 10.37 -31.80 32.02
CA GLY A 188 10.07 -30.65 32.86
C GLY A 188 10.72 -29.38 32.30
N ARG A 189 11.66 -28.74 33.04
CA ARG A 189 12.44 -27.59 32.60
C ARG A 189 13.72 -27.97 31.86
N ASP A 190 14.12 -29.21 31.90
CA ASP A 190 15.28 -29.79 31.27
C ASP A 190 14.87 -30.72 30.12
N ALA A 191 15.82 -31.41 29.52
CA ALA A 191 15.60 -32.42 28.49
C ALA A 191 16.56 -33.59 28.65
N ALA A 192 16.34 -34.65 27.88
CA ALA A 192 17.31 -35.74 27.78
C ALA A 192 17.37 -36.25 26.35
N TYR A 193 18.54 -36.67 25.88
CA TYR A 193 18.69 -37.26 24.56
C TYR A 193 19.05 -38.74 24.65
N THR A 194 18.72 -39.47 23.61
CA THR A 194 19.12 -40.86 23.42
C THR A 194 19.63 -41.09 22.00
N GLU A 195 20.57 -42.01 21.86
CA GLU A 195 21.11 -42.44 20.54
C GLU A 195 20.61 -43.84 20.16
N ASP A 196 20.19 -44.65 21.14
CA ASP A 196 19.75 -46.02 20.97
C ASP A 196 18.28 -46.29 21.37
N GLY A 197 17.57 -45.25 21.83
CA GLY A 197 16.17 -45.31 22.27
C GLY A 197 15.99 -45.92 23.66
N THR A 198 17.05 -46.32 24.35
CA THR A 198 17.01 -47.00 25.66
C THR A 198 17.78 -46.30 26.75
N HIS A 199 18.95 -45.75 26.41
CA HIS A 199 19.79 -45.01 27.35
C HIS A 199 19.65 -43.52 27.12
N TYR A 200 19.27 -42.81 28.18
CA TYR A 200 19.08 -41.36 28.12
C TYR A 200 20.19 -40.63 28.87
N THR A 201 20.68 -39.57 28.28
CA THR A 201 21.63 -38.62 28.90
C THR A 201 20.90 -37.29 29.14
N ASP A 202 20.93 -36.81 30.37
CA ASP A 202 20.30 -35.55 30.73
C ASP A 202 21.01 -34.34 30.12
N LEU A 203 20.21 -33.37 29.70
CA LEU A 203 20.64 -32.08 29.18
C LEU A 203 19.95 -30.97 29.99
N PRO A 204 20.73 -30.09 30.67
CA PRO A 204 20.15 -28.93 31.36
C PRO A 204 19.37 -28.04 30.38
N GLY A 205 18.27 -27.46 30.82
CA GLY A 205 17.41 -26.61 30.01
C GLY A 205 18.08 -25.31 29.56
N ASP A 206 19.17 -24.89 30.17
CA ASP A 206 20.01 -23.74 29.79
C ASP A 206 21.17 -24.11 28.83
N THR A 207 21.25 -25.37 28.41
CA THR A 207 22.19 -25.79 27.36
C THR A 207 21.94 -24.98 26.08
N VAL A 208 23.04 -24.46 25.51
CA VAL A 208 22.96 -23.71 24.25
C VAL A 208 22.81 -24.68 23.08
N VAL A 209 21.84 -24.40 22.22
CA VAL A 209 21.57 -25.20 21.02
C VAL A 209 21.46 -24.34 19.77
N SER A 210 21.82 -24.93 18.63
CA SER A 210 21.60 -24.37 17.31
C SER A 210 20.23 -24.78 16.77
N MET A 211 19.54 -23.78 16.19
CA MET A 211 18.27 -23.95 15.46
C MET A 211 18.45 -23.72 13.96
N ASN A 212 19.67 -23.83 13.43
CA ASN A 212 20.04 -23.50 12.05
C ASN A 212 19.86 -22.01 11.67
N LEU A 213 19.93 -21.09 12.65
CA LEU A 213 20.04 -19.66 12.38
C LEU A 213 21.51 -19.27 12.49
N TRP A 214 22.14 -19.13 11.33
CA TRP A 214 23.56 -18.85 11.18
C TRP A 214 23.81 -17.59 10.39
N GLY A 215 24.92 -16.88 10.67
CA GLY A 215 25.41 -15.74 9.92
C GLY A 215 26.82 -16.00 9.42
N PHE A 216 27.03 -15.92 8.12
CA PHE A 216 28.29 -16.22 7.47
C PHE A 216 28.80 -15.07 6.62
N GLN A 217 30.11 -14.93 6.55
CA GLN A 217 30.76 -14.09 5.54
C GLN A 217 30.71 -14.79 4.18
N GLN A 218 30.64 -14.02 3.10
CA GLN A 218 30.44 -14.52 1.73
C GLN A 218 31.55 -15.55 1.33
N GLU A 219 32.77 -15.37 1.81
CA GLU A 219 33.93 -16.19 1.49
C GLU A 219 33.75 -17.66 1.88
N LEU A 220 32.92 -17.93 2.90
CA LEU A 220 32.63 -19.31 3.32
C LEU A 220 31.88 -20.13 2.26
N LEU A 221 31.22 -19.48 1.30
CA LEU A 221 30.49 -20.18 0.22
C LEU A 221 31.37 -21.15 -0.56
N THR A 222 32.62 -20.81 -0.76
CA THR A 222 33.59 -21.68 -1.45
C THR A 222 33.75 -23.02 -0.72
N GLN A 223 33.77 -23.00 0.59
CA GLN A 223 33.93 -24.21 1.38
C GLN A 223 32.70 -25.12 1.42
N PHE A 224 31.50 -24.55 1.30
CA PHE A 224 30.28 -25.35 1.12
C PHE A 224 30.33 -26.13 -0.21
N VAL A 225 30.89 -25.53 -1.26
CA VAL A 225 31.04 -26.17 -2.58
C VAL A 225 32.16 -27.19 -2.58
N ASP A 226 33.35 -26.77 -2.13
CA ASP A 226 34.59 -27.59 -2.21
C ASP A 226 34.55 -28.77 -1.25
N GLY A 227 33.82 -28.69 -0.14
CA GLY A 227 33.66 -29.78 0.82
C GLY A 227 32.69 -30.88 0.39
N PHE A 228 31.82 -30.61 -0.58
CA PHE A 228 30.81 -31.58 -0.99
C PHE A 228 31.38 -32.83 -1.69
N PRO A 229 32.34 -32.74 -2.62
CA PRO A 229 33.01 -33.92 -3.18
C PRO A 229 33.60 -34.84 -2.14
N ALA A 230 34.38 -34.29 -1.21
CA ALA A 230 35.01 -35.07 -0.13
C ALA A 230 33.95 -35.76 0.79
N PHE A 231 32.86 -35.05 1.08
CA PHE A 231 31.73 -35.66 1.79
C PHE A 231 31.15 -36.86 1.02
N LEU A 232 30.97 -36.74 -0.29
CA LEU A 232 30.42 -37.82 -1.12
C LEU A 232 31.38 -39.03 -1.16
N GLU A 233 32.69 -38.81 -1.35
CA GLU A 233 33.69 -39.87 -1.32
C GLU A 233 33.61 -40.68 -0.03
N GLU A 234 33.50 -40.03 1.11
CA GLU A 234 33.46 -40.70 2.40
C GLU A 234 32.13 -41.39 2.71
N ASN A 235 31.01 -40.72 2.43
CA ASN A 235 29.70 -41.11 2.98
C ASN A 235 28.78 -41.82 2.00
N LEU A 236 28.97 -41.61 0.67
CA LEU A 236 28.17 -42.26 -0.36
C LEU A 236 28.29 -43.79 -0.33
N PRO A 237 29.48 -44.38 -0.15
CA PRO A 237 29.64 -45.84 -0.02
C PRO A 237 28.98 -46.43 1.23
N LYS A 238 28.91 -45.63 2.31
CA LYS A 238 28.35 -46.07 3.61
C LYS A 238 26.83 -46.01 3.65
N ASN A 239 26.25 -44.98 3.05
CA ASN A 239 24.79 -44.74 3.10
C ASN A 239 24.28 -44.03 1.83
N PRO A 240 24.18 -44.73 0.69
CA PRO A 240 23.94 -44.13 -0.61
C PRO A 240 22.59 -43.40 -0.71
N LEU A 241 21.55 -43.89 -0.01
CA LEU A 241 20.20 -43.36 -0.13
C LEU A 241 19.87 -42.25 0.88
N LYS A 242 20.62 -42.14 2.00
CA LYS A 242 20.22 -41.27 3.11
C LYS A 242 21.33 -40.37 3.66
N CYS A 243 22.61 -40.46 3.20
CA CYS A 243 23.65 -39.55 3.68
C CYS A 243 23.30 -38.10 3.35
N GLU A 244 23.57 -37.19 4.27
CA GLU A 244 23.30 -35.76 4.18
C GLU A 244 24.52 -34.93 4.59
N TYR A 245 24.85 -33.97 3.76
CA TYR A 245 25.87 -32.96 4.01
C TYR A 245 25.26 -31.82 4.80
N PHE A 246 25.43 -31.85 6.11
CA PHE A 246 24.82 -30.89 7.04
C PHE A 246 25.67 -29.63 7.20
N LEU A 247 25.01 -28.49 7.36
CA LEU A 247 25.62 -27.20 7.65
C LEU A 247 26.54 -27.24 8.90
N PRO A 248 26.13 -27.85 10.05
CA PRO A 248 27.01 -27.98 11.21
C PRO A 248 28.32 -28.70 10.93
N ALA A 249 28.39 -29.57 9.94
CA ALA A 249 29.65 -30.25 9.59
C ALA A 249 30.68 -29.27 9.00
N VAL A 250 30.25 -28.32 8.16
CA VAL A 250 31.08 -27.24 7.61
C VAL A 250 31.53 -26.31 8.73
N ALA A 251 30.65 -25.92 9.64
CA ALA A 251 30.97 -25.10 10.80
C ALA A 251 32.03 -25.78 11.70
N ASN A 252 31.87 -27.07 12.02
CA ASN A 252 32.85 -27.83 12.81
C ASN A 252 34.21 -27.97 12.09
N ALA A 253 34.23 -28.10 10.77
CA ALA A 253 35.46 -28.12 9.99
C ALA A 253 36.23 -26.80 10.11
N GLN A 254 35.55 -25.66 10.02
CA GLN A 254 36.13 -24.34 10.25
C GLN A 254 36.83 -24.23 11.61
N LEU A 255 36.15 -24.70 12.66
CA LEU A 255 36.67 -24.63 14.03
C LEU A 255 37.85 -25.59 14.24
N ARG A 256 37.68 -26.84 13.82
CA ARG A 256 38.72 -27.89 13.96
C ARG A 256 40.02 -27.54 13.25
N ASP A 257 39.89 -27.01 12.04
CA ASP A 257 41.07 -26.73 11.18
C ASP A 257 41.61 -25.31 11.42
N GLY A 258 41.05 -24.57 12.40
CA GLY A 258 41.50 -23.23 12.78
C GLY A 258 41.35 -22.18 11.68
N LEU A 259 40.43 -22.41 10.73
CA LEU A 259 40.22 -21.56 9.56
C LEU A 259 39.34 -20.36 9.86
N GLY A 260 38.47 -20.44 10.90
CA GLY A 260 37.58 -19.38 11.28
C GLY A 260 37.11 -19.46 12.72
N THR A 261 36.37 -18.44 13.14
CA THR A 261 35.70 -18.36 14.45
C THR A 261 34.20 -18.17 14.27
N ILE A 262 33.41 -18.71 15.19
CA ILE A 262 31.95 -18.58 15.17
C ILE A 262 31.51 -18.01 16.51
N ARG A 263 31.05 -16.78 16.48
CA ARG A 263 30.48 -16.12 17.66
C ARG A 263 29.07 -16.66 17.95
N VAL A 264 28.78 -16.96 19.22
CA VAL A 264 27.45 -17.38 19.66
C VAL A 264 26.71 -16.15 20.17
N LEU A 265 25.63 -15.80 19.47
CA LEU A 265 24.78 -14.66 19.79
C LEU A 265 23.59 -15.18 20.62
N PRO A 266 23.45 -14.81 21.90
CA PRO A 266 22.41 -15.37 22.74
C PRO A 266 21.03 -14.80 22.40
N THR A 267 19.98 -15.60 22.53
CA THR A 267 18.60 -15.16 22.51
C THR A 267 17.76 -15.87 23.57
N ASP A 268 16.78 -15.14 24.11
CA ASP A 268 15.73 -15.68 24.99
C ASP A 268 14.44 -16.00 24.23
N ASP A 269 14.41 -15.80 22.91
CA ASP A 269 13.24 -16.12 22.09
C ASP A 269 12.82 -17.58 22.21
N VAL A 270 11.53 -17.81 22.11
CA VAL A 270 10.93 -19.15 22.12
C VAL A 270 10.70 -19.58 20.67
N TRP A 271 11.29 -20.71 20.33
CA TRP A 271 11.08 -21.35 19.05
C TRP A 271 9.67 -21.95 18.97
N HIS A 272 9.03 -21.78 17.83
CA HIS A 272 7.80 -22.49 17.48
C HIS A 272 7.97 -23.11 16.09
N GLY A 273 7.64 -24.40 15.97
CA GLY A 273 7.75 -25.10 14.69
C GLY A 273 6.75 -26.23 14.61
N VAL A 274 6.41 -26.64 13.40
CA VAL A 274 5.49 -27.74 13.14
C VAL A 274 6.31 -28.97 12.78
N THR A 275 6.68 -29.75 13.79
CA THR A 275 7.35 -31.03 13.58
C THR A 275 6.31 -32.14 13.37
N TYR A 276 5.25 -32.10 14.11
CA TYR A 276 4.09 -33.02 14.05
C TYR A 276 2.83 -32.23 13.74
N SER A 277 1.79 -32.93 13.24
CA SER A 277 0.48 -32.28 12.97
C SER A 277 -0.15 -31.65 14.22
N GLU A 278 0.10 -32.28 15.38
CA GLU A 278 -0.37 -31.84 16.68
C GLU A 278 0.24 -30.51 17.13
N ASP A 279 1.46 -30.18 16.66
CA ASP A 279 2.14 -28.90 16.97
C ASP A 279 1.44 -27.70 16.34
N LEU A 280 0.70 -27.90 15.24
CA LEU A 280 0.06 -26.82 14.49
C LEU A 280 -0.87 -25.96 15.36
N GLN A 281 -1.64 -26.60 16.26
CA GLN A 281 -2.54 -25.85 17.13
C GLN A 281 -1.77 -25.01 18.16
N SER A 282 -0.69 -25.53 18.71
CA SER A 282 0.19 -24.80 19.63
C SER A 282 0.83 -23.58 18.95
N VAL A 283 1.28 -23.73 17.70
CA VAL A 283 1.82 -22.61 16.90
C VAL A 283 0.74 -21.56 16.65
N LYS A 284 -0.47 -21.95 16.25
CA LYS A 284 -1.61 -21.02 16.07
C LYS A 284 -1.93 -20.24 17.34
N ASP A 285 -1.93 -20.91 18.48
CA ASP A 285 -2.22 -20.27 19.77
C ASP A 285 -1.10 -19.29 20.18
N ALA A 286 0.16 -19.64 19.93
CA ALA A 286 1.29 -18.76 20.18
C ALA A 286 1.22 -17.50 19.29
N ILE A 287 1.01 -17.67 17.99
CA ILE A 287 0.88 -16.54 17.02
C ILE A 287 -0.31 -15.65 17.39
N ARG A 288 -1.46 -16.23 17.76
CA ARG A 288 -2.62 -15.45 18.23
C ARG A 288 -2.25 -14.59 19.43
N THR A 289 -1.59 -15.19 20.43
CA THR A 289 -1.14 -14.48 21.63
C THR A 289 -0.20 -13.33 21.31
N MET A 290 0.77 -13.55 20.41
CA MET A 290 1.70 -12.51 19.96
C MET A 290 0.98 -11.35 19.25
N LYS A 291 -0.05 -11.63 18.42
CA LYS A 291 -0.90 -10.60 17.80
C LYS A 291 -1.74 -9.84 18.84
N GLU A 292 -2.34 -10.52 19.81
CA GLU A 292 -3.08 -9.90 20.91
C GLU A 292 -2.20 -8.98 21.75
N GLN A 293 -0.93 -9.37 21.95
CA GLN A 293 0.10 -8.56 22.63
C GLN A 293 0.70 -7.45 21.75
N LYS A 294 0.20 -7.29 20.51
CA LYS A 294 0.67 -6.30 19.52
C LYS A 294 2.16 -6.44 19.13
N GLN A 295 2.72 -7.63 19.26
CA GLN A 295 4.05 -7.93 18.71
C GLN A 295 3.99 -7.98 17.19
N TYR A 296 2.89 -8.46 16.63
CA TYR A 296 2.59 -8.44 15.19
C TYR A 296 1.30 -7.69 14.91
N PRO A 297 1.18 -7.01 13.76
CA PRO A 297 -0.09 -6.49 13.27
C PRO A 297 -1.03 -7.62 12.86
N ALA A 298 -2.31 -7.33 12.71
CA ALA A 298 -3.28 -8.31 12.21
C ALA A 298 -2.86 -8.82 10.82
N GLU A 299 -2.57 -7.91 9.90
CA GLU A 299 -2.01 -8.19 8.57
C GLU A 299 -0.50 -7.88 8.58
N LEU A 300 0.33 -8.91 8.35
CA LEU A 300 1.79 -8.74 8.30
C LEU A 300 2.22 -7.93 7.07
N TRP A 301 1.59 -8.21 5.93
CA TRP A 301 1.96 -7.69 4.63
C TRP A 301 0.89 -6.73 4.12
N MET A 302 0.97 -5.48 4.53
CA MET A 302 0.03 -4.45 4.07
C MET A 302 0.16 -4.24 2.57
N GLN A 303 -0.97 -4.24 1.89
CA GLN A 303 -1.05 -3.88 0.50
C GLN A 303 -1.88 -2.59 0.36
N PRO A 304 -1.37 -1.59 -0.34
CA PRO A 304 -0.11 -1.56 -1.08
C PRO A 304 1.14 -1.36 -0.20
N ALA A 305 2.23 -2.01 -0.57
CA ALA A 305 3.53 -1.90 0.12
C ALA A 305 4.11 -0.46 0.09
N ALA A 306 3.59 0.37 -0.79
CA ALA A 306 3.92 1.79 -0.93
C ALA A 306 3.92 2.56 0.41
N ALA A 307 3.10 2.16 1.40
CA ALA A 307 3.04 2.80 2.72
C ALA A 307 4.41 2.89 3.42
N TYR A 308 5.30 1.94 3.15
CA TYR A 308 6.62 1.88 3.77
C TYR A 308 7.67 2.83 3.18
N HIS A 309 7.36 3.49 2.07
CA HIS A 309 8.25 4.40 1.37
C HIS A 309 8.05 5.87 1.75
N PHE A 310 7.15 6.17 2.69
CA PHE A 310 6.86 7.53 3.14
C PHE A 310 7.46 7.84 4.52
N ALA A 311 7.78 9.12 4.77
CA ALA A 311 8.36 9.61 6.02
C ALA A 311 7.28 9.75 7.11
N LEU A 312 6.73 8.63 7.55
CA LEU A 312 5.68 8.56 8.56
C LEU A 312 6.27 8.68 9.98
N GLU A 313 5.48 9.21 10.92
CA GLU A 313 5.78 9.11 12.34
C GLU A 313 5.41 7.71 12.85
N GLY A 314 6.41 6.87 13.06
CA GLY A 314 6.26 5.45 13.37
C GLY A 314 6.16 4.57 12.11
N ALA A 315 6.19 3.25 12.31
CA ALA A 315 6.04 2.30 11.21
C ALA A 315 4.55 2.06 10.89
N PRO A 316 4.19 1.76 9.63
CA PRO A 316 2.86 1.28 9.29
C PRO A 316 2.43 0.10 10.17
N PHE A 317 1.23 0.18 10.76
CA PHE A 317 0.71 -0.83 11.68
C PHE A 317 -0.60 -1.46 11.20
N SER A 318 -1.53 -0.65 10.69
CA SER A 318 -2.76 -1.14 10.05
C SER A 318 -3.15 -0.26 8.87
N MET A 319 -3.82 -0.85 7.90
CA MET A 319 -4.32 -0.15 6.73
C MET A 319 -5.62 -0.80 6.27
N GLU A 320 -6.63 0.02 5.97
CA GLU A 320 -7.93 -0.43 5.50
C GLU A 320 -8.48 0.50 4.42
N ARG A 321 -9.35 0.01 3.56
CA ARG A 321 -10.05 0.85 2.57
C ARG A 321 -10.86 1.91 3.30
N TYR A 322 -10.78 3.15 2.81
CA TYR A 322 -11.39 4.30 3.46
C TYR A 322 -12.13 5.19 2.46
N GLY A 323 -13.33 5.62 2.85
CA GLY A 323 -14.17 6.49 2.02
C GLY A 323 -14.83 5.79 0.83
N ASN A 324 -15.59 6.58 0.05
CA ASN A 324 -16.40 6.12 -1.08
C ASN A 324 -15.91 6.65 -2.44
N GLY A 325 -14.66 7.13 -2.51
CA GLY A 325 -14.06 7.66 -3.75
C GLY A 325 -13.97 6.59 -4.84
N HIS A 326 -14.30 6.98 -6.08
CA HIS A 326 -14.35 6.05 -7.22
C HIS A 326 -13.14 6.18 -8.16
N ILE A 327 -12.37 7.27 -8.07
CA ILE A 327 -11.24 7.56 -8.97
C ILE A 327 -9.95 7.00 -8.39
N ASN A 328 -9.62 7.39 -7.15
CA ASN A 328 -8.43 6.92 -6.45
C ASN A 328 -8.80 5.81 -5.46
N GLU A 329 -7.87 4.88 -5.27
CA GLU A 329 -7.99 3.91 -4.19
C GLU A 329 -7.46 4.52 -2.90
N THR A 330 -8.35 4.77 -1.95
CA THR A 330 -8.03 5.46 -0.69
C THR A 330 -7.98 4.48 0.48
N TYR A 331 -6.97 4.62 1.33
CA TYR A 331 -6.75 3.81 2.52
C TYR A 331 -6.50 4.69 3.75
N LEU A 332 -7.10 4.33 4.86
CA LEU A 332 -6.72 4.82 6.19
C LEU A 332 -5.53 4.01 6.69
N LEU A 333 -4.41 4.67 6.86
CA LEU A 333 -3.17 4.09 7.37
C LEU A 333 -2.95 4.55 8.81
N VAL A 334 -2.74 3.61 9.74
CA VAL A 334 -2.39 3.89 11.14
C VAL A 334 -0.99 3.36 11.42
N THR A 335 -0.18 4.15 12.12
CA THR A 335 1.19 3.76 12.49
C THR A 335 1.29 3.18 13.90
N THR A 336 2.44 2.63 14.25
CA THR A 336 2.74 2.10 15.59
C THR A 336 2.66 3.15 16.69
N THR A 337 2.77 4.44 16.36
CA THR A 337 2.57 5.56 17.30
C THR A 337 1.10 5.96 17.45
N GLY A 338 0.20 5.37 16.68
CA GLY A 338 -1.22 5.72 16.63
C GLY A 338 -1.55 6.91 15.73
N ARG A 339 -0.56 7.48 15.02
CA ARG A 339 -0.80 8.54 14.02
C ARG A 339 -1.55 7.96 12.83
N ARG A 340 -2.48 8.75 12.29
CA ARG A 340 -3.33 8.40 11.14
C ARG A 340 -2.89 9.18 9.90
N TYR A 341 -2.99 8.52 8.75
CA TYR A 341 -2.67 9.07 7.45
C TYR A 341 -3.67 8.57 6.40
N ILE A 342 -3.79 9.28 5.30
CA ILE A 342 -4.52 8.84 4.11
C ILE A 342 -3.50 8.49 3.03
N LEU A 343 -3.42 7.21 2.69
CA LEU A 343 -2.66 6.74 1.52
C LEU A 343 -3.62 6.60 0.35
N GLN A 344 -3.21 7.12 -0.81
CA GLN A 344 -3.99 6.99 -2.05
C GLN A 344 -3.14 6.39 -3.16
N ARG A 345 -3.67 5.36 -3.82
CA ARG A 345 -3.21 4.96 -5.16
C ARG A 345 -3.90 5.88 -6.16
N ILE A 346 -3.10 6.66 -6.87
CA ILE A 346 -3.58 7.66 -7.83
C ILE A 346 -4.00 6.94 -9.12
N SER A 347 -5.12 7.36 -9.69
CA SER A 347 -5.60 6.82 -10.97
C SER A 347 -4.62 7.08 -12.11
N ASP A 348 -4.40 6.06 -12.94
CA ASP A 348 -3.53 6.14 -14.12
C ASP A 348 -4.13 7.02 -15.26
N ALA A 349 -5.35 7.54 -15.05
CA ALA A 349 -5.99 8.48 -15.98
C ALA A 349 -5.38 9.89 -15.94
N PHE A 350 -4.59 10.23 -14.91
CA PHE A 350 -3.97 11.54 -14.76
C PHE A 350 -2.54 11.58 -15.32
N ASP A 351 -2.11 12.78 -15.75
CA ASP A 351 -0.70 13.09 -15.87
C ASP A 351 -0.11 13.28 -14.45
N ILE A 352 0.47 12.21 -13.89
CA ILE A 352 0.90 12.17 -12.49
C ILE A 352 1.93 13.25 -12.15
N PRO A 353 2.99 13.51 -12.95
CA PRO A 353 3.92 14.61 -12.69
C PRO A 353 3.23 15.97 -12.62
N ALA A 354 2.37 16.29 -13.57
CA ALA A 354 1.63 17.55 -13.62
C ALA A 354 0.67 17.70 -12.44
N LEU A 355 -0.08 16.65 -12.13
CA LEU A 355 -0.98 16.58 -10.98
C LEU A 355 -0.24 16.83 -9.66
N MET A 356 0.83 16.10 -9.41
CA MET A 356 1.56 16.18 -8.15
C MET A 356 2.33 17.48 -7.98
N GLN A 357 2.79 18.09 -9.09
CA GLN A 357 3.34 19.44 -9.09
C GLN A 357 2.33 20.48 -8.60
N ASN A 358 1.09 20.43 -9.10
CA ASN A 358 0.02 21.33 -8.66
C ASN A 358 -0.29 21.16 -7.18
N ILE A 359 -0.52 19.91 -6.75
CA ILE A 359 -0.89 19.59 -5.36
C ILE A 359 0.22 20.03 -4.40
N GLU A 360 1.47 19.73 -4.73
CA GLU A 360 2.62 20.13 -3.90
C GLU A 360 2.74 21.65 -3.79
N ALA A 361 2.60 22.38 -4.91
CA ALA A 361 2.68 23.83 -4.93
C ALA A 361 1.54 24.47 -4.11
N VAL A 362 0.30 24.02 -4.32
CA VAL A 362 -0.88 24.54 -3.63
C VAL A 362 -0.86 24.22 -2.13
N THR A 363 -0.54 22.98 -1.74
CA THR A 363 -0.50 22.59 -0.32
C THR A 363 0.62 23.28 0.45
N LYS A 364 1.79 23.48 -0.15
CA LYS A 364 2.88 24.26 0.46
C LYS A 364 2.50 25.72 0.63
N PHE A 365 1.87 26.30 -0.38
CA PHE A 365 1.47 27.72 -0.35
C PHE A 365 0.41 27.99 0.72
N THR A 366 -0.61 27.13 0.81
CA THR A 366 -1.69 27.26 1.81
C THR A 366 -1.18 26.97 3.22
N ALA A 367 -0.35 25.93 3.41
CA ALA A 367 0.23 25.59 4.71
C ALA A 367 1.09 26.72 5.31
N ALA A 368 1.77 27.50 4.47
CA ALA A 368 2.55 28.65 4.92
C ALA A 368 1.69 29.85 5.38
N ARG A 369 0.38 29.85 5.11
CA ARG A 369 -0.56 30.95 5.39
C ARG A 369 -1.63 30.60 6.42
N THR A 370 -1.67 29.35 6.89
CA THR A 370 -2.64 28.88 7.88
C THR A 370 -1.96 28.59 9.22
N CYS A 371 -2.61 28.97 10.34
CA CYS A 371 -2.11 28.68 11.69
C CYS A 371 -2.60 27.29 12.19
N ASP A 372 -3.84 26.89 11.86
CA ASP A 372 -4.35 25.57 12.19
C ASP A 372 -3.84 24.56 11.14
N PRO A 373 -3.06 23.54 11.52
CA PRO A 373 -2.55 22.54 10.61
C PRO A 373 -3.68 21.73 9.92
N ARG A 374 -4.90 21.76 10.46
CA ARG A 374 -6.08 21.08 9.91
C ARG A 374 -6.77 21.87 8.78
N SER A 375 -6.39 23.14 8.59
CA SER A 375 -7.06 24.03 7.60
C SER A 375 -6.61 23.81 6.16
N THR A 376 -5.65 22.92 5.92
CA THR A 376 -5.16 22.57 4.59
C THR A 376 -4.67 21.13 4.56
N MET A 377 -4.78 20.48 3.42
CA MET A 377 -4.15 19.17 3.21
C MET A 377 -2.63 19.29 3.30
N ARG A 378 -1.99 18.29 3.89
CA ARG A 378 -0.54 18.20 4.04
C ARG A 378 -0.04 16.90 3.45
N LEU A 379 0.80 17.01 2.42
CA LEU A 379 1.50 15.87 1.84
C LEU A 379 2.60 15.38 2.80
N VAL A 380 2.70 14.08 2.97
CA VAL A 380 3.84 13.41 3.60
C VAL A 380 4.83 13.04 2.51
N PRO A 381 6.08 13.50 2.58
CA PRO A 381 7.07 13.16 1.57
C PRO A 381 7.48 11.68 1.65
N THR A 382 8.00 11.16 0.58
CA THR A 382 8.70 9.87 0.57
C THR A 382 10.01 9.96 1.36
N LEU A 383 10.60 8.83 1.70
CA LEU A 383 11.90 8.77 2.40
C LEU A 383 13.05 9.43 1.62
N ASP A 384 12.93 9.52 0.29
CA ASP A 384 13.87 10.25 -0.59
C ASP A 384 13.40 11.69 -0.91
N GLY A 385 12.37 12.19 -0.21
CA GLY A 385 11.92 13.58 -0.25
C GLY A 385 11.01 13.97 -1.40
N LYS A 386 10.46 13.01 -2.16
CA LYS A 386 9.49 13.27 -3.25
C LYS A 386 8.07 13.39 -2.72
N SER A 387 7.18 13.99 -3.52
CA SER A 387 5.75 14.16 -3.19
C SER A 387 4.89 12.91 -3.45
N TYR A 388 5.39 11.94 -4.20
CA TYR A 388 4.74 10.67 -4.49
C TYR A 388 5.75 9.55 -4.69
N TYR A 389 5.31 8.31 -4.50
CA TYR A 389 6.06 7.08 -4.75
C TYR A 389 5.48 6.34 -5.95
N GLN A 390 6.34 5.74 -6.77
CA GLN A 390 5.95 4.95 -7.94
C GLN A 390 6.63 3.59 -7.92
N ASP A 391 5.86 2.54 -8.19
CA ASP A 391 6.35 1.18 -8.42
C ASP A 391 5.54 0.47 -9.52
N ALA A 392 5.75 -0.83 -9.69
CA ALA A 392 5.05 -1.64 -10.68
C ALA A 392 3.53 -1.77 -10.43
N THR A 393 3.05 -1.43 -9.23
CA THR A 393 1.64 -1.52 -8.83
C THR A 393 0.89 -0.20 -8.98
N GLY A 394 1.60 0.91 -9.18
CA GLY A 394 1.00 2.23 -9.44
C GLY A 394 1.76 3.40 -8.84
N ASN A 395 1.06 4.54 -8.77
CA ASN A 395 1.53 5.78 -8.20
C ASN A 395 0.81 6.05 -6.88
N TYR A 396 1.55 6.44 -5.86
CA TYR A 396 1.02 6.57 -4.49
C TYR A 396 1.41 7.91 -3.87
N ARG A 397 0.48 8.48 -3.10
CA ARG A 397 0.74 9.66 -2.25
C ARG A 397 0.16 9.44 -0.86
N VAL A 398 0.68 10.16 0.12
CA VAL A 398 0.19 10.13 1.49
C VAL A 398 -0.11 11.55 1.96
N TYR A 399 -1.24 11.71 2.63
CA TYR A 399 -1.61 12.92 3.36
C TYR A 399 -1.68 12.65 4.86
N GLU A 400 -1.39 13.67 5.66
CA GLU A 400 -1.76 13.65 7.08
C GLU A 400 -3.29 13.54 7.22
N PHE A 401 -3.75 12.75 8.17
CA PHE A 401 -5.17 12.66 8.47
C PHE A 401 -5.65 13.96 9.16
N VAL A 402 -6.77 14.50 8.73
CA VAL A 402 -7.36 15.69 9.36
C VAL A 402 -8.11 15.27 10.62
N GLU A 403 -7.48 15.39 11.77
CA GLU A 403 -8.02 14.91 13.05
C GLU A 403 -9.21 15.75 13.54
N GLY A 404 -10.21 15.08 14.16
CA GLY A 404 -11.42 15.74 14.70
C GLY A 404 -12.29 16.38 13.62
N SER A 405 -12.30 15.79 12.41
CA SER A 405 -13.09 16.25 11.29
C SER A 405 -14.11 15.21 10.83
N VAL A 406 -15.18 15.68 10.20
CA VAL A 406 -16.21 14.87 9.56
C VAL A 406 -16.44 15.37 8.13
N CYS A 407 -16.74 14.44 7.22
CA CYS A 407 -17.11 14.71 5.85
C CYS A 407 -18.57 14.32 5.64
N LEU A 408 -19.41 15.24 5.16
CA LEU A 408 -20.81 14.99 4.86
C LEU A 408 -20.98 14.61 3.38
N GLN A 409 -21.80 13.60 3.10
CA GLN A 409 -22.11 13.19 1.71
C GLN A 409 -23.08 14.15 1.02
N ALA A 410 -23.97 14.78 1.78
CA ALA A 410 -24.91 15.81 1.33
C ALA A 410 -25.19 16.78 2.47
N ALA A 411 -25.62 18.00 2.16
CA ALA A 411 -26.06 18.96 3.17
C ALA A 411 -27.37 18.47 3.80
N GLU A 412 -27.38 18.31 5.10
CA GLU A 412 -28.58 17.97 5.87
C GLU A 412 -29.39 19.23 6.25
N THR A 413 -28.66 20.35 6.36
CA THR A 413 -29.25 21.65 6.72
C THR A 413 -28.68 22.77 5.82
N PRO A 414 -29.36 23.91 5.70
CA PRO A 414 -28.83 25.09 5.04
C PRO A 414 -27.49 25.58 5.65
N ALA A 415 -27.28 25.31 6.94
CA ALA A 415 -26.02 25.66 7.60
C ALA A 415 -24.83 24.85 7.09
N ASP A 416 -25.01 23.58 6.78
CA ASP A 416 -23.95 22.74 6.20
C ASP A 416 -23.55 23.26 4.82
N PHE A 417 -24.52 23.69 4.03
CA PHE A 417 -24.28 24.26 2.71
C PHE A 417 -23.60 25.63 2.78
N TYR A 418 -23.93 26.43 3.82
CA TYR A 418 -23.21 27.66 4.13
C TYR A 418 -21.73 27.38 4.45
N GLU A 419 -21.44 26.40 5.28
CA GLU A 419 -20.07 26.04 5.65
C GLU A 419 -19.29 25.48 4.45
N SER A 420 -19.95 24.76 3.53
CA SER A 420 -19.35 24.37 2.24
C SER A 420 -18.91 25.60 1.43
N ALA A 421 -19.78 26.59 1.35
CA ALA A 421 -19.48 27.87 0.68
C ALA A 421 -18.30 28.60 1.33
N VAL A 422 -18.26 28.62 2.67
CA VAL A 422 -17.14 29.19 3.44
C VAL A 422 -15.83 28.44 3.13
N ALA A 423 -15.86 27.10 3.05
CA ALA A 423 -14.70 26.30 2.74
C ALA A 423 -14.09 26.64 1.37
N PHE A 424 -14.91 26.59 0.30
CA PHE A 424 -14.43 26.88 -1.05
C PHE A 424 -14.09 28.35 -1.25
N GLY A 425 -14.84 29.29 -0.65
CA GLY A 425 -14.50 30.70 -0.65
C GLY A 425 -13.16 30.97 0.05
N SER A 426 -12.93 30.37 1.22
CA SER A 426 -11.68 30.47 1.95
C SER A 426 -10.50 29.86 1.17
N PHE A 427 -10.73 28.73 0.48
CA PHE A 427 -9.72 28.09 -0.36
C PHE A 427 -9.27 29.04 -1.48
N GLN A 428 -10.19 29.67 -2.20
CA GLN A 428 -9.87 30.66 -3.22
C GLN A 428 -9.20 31.91 -2.64
N GLN A 429 -9.64 32.38 -1.48
CA GLN A 429 -9.04 33.55 -0.81
C GLN A 429 -7.59 33.26 -0.38
N LEU A 430 -7.32 32.09 0.19
CA LEU A 430 -5.94 31.68 0.54
C LEU A 430 -5.01 31.67 -0.67
N LEU A 431 -5.56 31.31 -1.84
CA LEU A 431 -4.82 31.22 -3.10
C LEU A 431 -4.92 32.47 -3.97
N ALA A 432 -5.54 33.56 -3.49
CA ALA A 432 -5.74 34.79 -4.28
C ALA A 432 -4.43 35.40 -4.81
N GLN A 433 -3.32 35.20 -4.09
CA GLN A 433 -1.98 35.67 -4.49
C GLN A 433 -1.10 34.58 -5.11
N PHE A 434 -1.65 33.40 -5.31
CA PHE A 434 -0.91 32.32 -5.99
C PHE A 434 -0.89 32.59 -7.50
N PRO A 435 0.26 32.47 -8.18
CA PRO A 435 0.34 32.68 -9.63
C PRO A 435 -0.30 31.49 -10.37
N ALA A 436 -1.62 31.58 -10.61
CA ALA A 436 -2.43 30.49 -11.15
C ALA A 436 -1.90 29.94 -12.49
N GLU A 437 -1.26 30.82 -13.31
CA GLU A 437 -0.66 30.47 -14.58
C GLU A 437 0.53 29.51 -14.48
N THR A 438 1.07 29.29 -13.29
CA THR A 438 2.15 28.31 -13.05
C THR A 438 1.67 26.90 -12.86
N LEU A 439 0.37 26.71 -12.65
CA LEU A 439 -0.23 25.39 -12.55
C LEU A 439 -0.42 24.75 -13.92
N SER A 440 -0.23 23.46 -13.99
CA SER A 440 -0.55 22.63 -15.14
C SER A 440 -2.05 22.32 -15.22
N GLU A 441 -2.52 21.83 -16.38
CA GLU A 441 -3.85 21.25 -16.56
C GLU A 441 -3.74 19.71 -16.61
N PRO A 442 -3.78 18.98 -15.49
CA PRO A 442 -3.69 17.51 -15.47
C PRO A 442 -4.83 16.84 -16.26
N ILE A 443 -5.95 17.54 -16.40
CA ILE A 443 -7.06 17.15 -17.28
C ILE A 443 -7.24 18.32 -18.29
N PRO A 444 -6.72 18.18 -19.51
CA PRO A 444 -6.83 19.24 -20.51
C PRO A 444 -8.28 19.63 -20.82
N ASN A 445 -8.54 20.92 -20.92
CA ASN A 445 -9.87 21.47 -21.25
C ASN A 445 -10.99 21.03 -20.28
N PHE A 446 -10.70 20.88 -18.99
CA PHE A 446 -11.66 20.31 -18.02
C PHE A 446 -12.98 21.09 -17.99
N HIS A 447 -12.94 22.41 -17.78
CA HIS A 447 -14.12 23.32 -17.85
C HIS A 447 -14.08 24.23 -19.09
N ASN A 448 -13.68 23.67 -20.21
CA ASN A 448 -13.78 24.37 -21.50
C ASN A 448 -15.11 24.01 -22.16
N THR A 449 -16.17 24.73 -21.81
CA THR A 449 -17.52 24.46 -22.31
C THR A 449 -17.61 24.55 -23.84
N VAL A 450 -16.82 25.43 -24.48
CA VAL A 450 -16.74 25.50 -25.96
C VAL A 450 -16.19 24.21 -26.55
N ASP A 451 -15.13 23.64 -25.97
CA ASP A 451 -14.57 22.36 -26.42
C ASP A 451 -15.55 21.20 -26.17
N ARG A 452 -16.30 21.22 -25.05
CA ARG A 452 -17.38 20.24 -24.81
C ARG A 452 -18.43 20.25 -25.89
N TYR A 453 -18.81 21.43 -26.37
CA TYR A 453 -19.75 21.54 -27.51
C TYR A 453 -19.13 21.09 -28.83
N ARG A 454 -17.86 21.35 -29.07
CA ARG A 454 -17.15 20.82 -30.25
C ARG A 454 -17.21 19.28 -30.25
N ILE A 455 -16.87 18.63 -29.11
CA ILE A 455 -16.93 17.17 -28.97
C ILE A 455 -18.36 16.67 -29.13
N PHE A 456 -19.34 17.34 -28.51
CA PHE A 456 -20.76 17.01 -28.65
C PHE A 456 -21.20 16.99 -30.13
N ARG A 457 -20.83 18.00 -30.91
CA ARG A 457 -21.16 18.06 -32.35
C ARG A 457 -20.51 16.93 -33.14
N GLU A 458 -19.24 16.59 -32.85
CA GLU A 458 -18.54 15.48 -33.51
C GLU A 458 -19.22 14.14 -33.21
N VAL A 459 -19.61 13.88 -31.96
CA VAL A 459 -20.34 12.66 -31.56
C VAL A 459 -21.73 12.64 -32.18
N LEU A 460 -22.46 13.74 -32.14
CA LEU A 460 -23.78 13.87 -32.76
C LEU A 460 -23.73 13.60 -34.27
N GLN A 461 -22.75 14.14 -34.98
CA GLN A 461 -22.57 13.91 -36.42
C GLN A 461 -22.30 12.44 -36.75
N LYS A 462 -21.56 11.74 -35.90
CA LYS A 462 -21.23 10.32 -36.09
C LYS A 462 -22.34 9.39 -35.66
N ASP A 463 -23.11 9.77 -34.65
CA ASP A 463 -24.14 8.97 -33.96
C ASP A 463 -23.76 7.49 -33.83
N PRO A 464 -22.63 7.18 -33.19
CA PRO A 464 -22.01 5.84 -33.24
C PRO A 464 -22.91 4.73 -32.72
N CYS A 465 -23.87 5.06 -31.88
CA CYS A 465 -24.83 4.13 -31.27
C CYS A 465 -26.26 4.25 -31.85
N GLY A 466 -26.52 5.14 -32.80
CA GLY A 466 -27.86 5.36 -33.38
C GLY A 466 -28.86 5.90 -32.38
N ARG A 467 -28.42 6.65 -31.35
CA ARG A 467 -29.26 7.09 -30.23
C ARG A 467 -29.82 8.53 -30.39
N ALA A 468 -29.32 9.27 -31.37
CA ALA A 468 -29.69 10.67 -31.58
C ALA A 468 -31.22 10.87 -31.75
N GLY A 469 -31.87 10.03 -32.54
CA GLY A 469 -33.32 10.11 -32.75
C GLY A 469 -34.18 9.98 -31.49
N GLY A 470 -33.67 9.27 -30.46
CA GLY A 470 -34.31 9.11 -29.16
C GLY A 470 -34.05 10.23 -28.15
N ALA A 471 -33.12 11.15 -28.49
CA ALA A 471 -32.69 12.26 -27.63
C ALA A 471 -32.85 13.63 -28.30
N GLN A 472 -33.73 13.75 -29.33
CA GLN A 472 -33.89 14.96 -30.11
C GLN A 472 -34.25 16.20 -29.26
N PRO A 473 -35.14 16.14 -28.27
CA PRO A 473 -35.44 17.31 -27.43
C PRO A 473 -34.20 17.82 -26.66
N GLU A 474 -33.35 16.91 -26.17
CA GLU A 474 -32.16 17.26 -25.43
C GLU A 474 -31.07 17.82 -26.36
N ILE A 475 -30.98 17.29 -27.58
CA ILE A 475 -30.09 17.78 -28.63
C ILE A 475 -30.48 19.20 -29.02
N ASP A 476 -31.77 19.44 -29.27
CA ASP A 476 -32.28 20.76 -29.64
C ASP A 476 -32.05 21.78 -28.51
N PHE A 477 -32.24 21.39 -27.26
CA PHE A 477 -31.95 22.21 -26.09
C PHE A 477 -30.44 22.58 -26.03
N ALA A 478 -29.58 21.60 -26.14
CA ALA A 478 -28.11 21.82 -26.12
C ALA A 478 -27.71 22.79 -27.23
N LEU A 479 -28.16 22.57 -28.47
CA LEU A 479 -27.82 23.43 -29.61
C LEU A 479 -28.36 24.87 -29.47
N ALA A 480 -29.52 25.04 -28.85
CA ALA A 480 -30.10 26.37 -28.60
C ALA A 480 -29.24 27.20 -27.61
N HIS A 481 -28.58 26.53 -26.65
CA HIS A 481 -27.74 27.19 -25.63
C HIS A 481 -26.25 27.28 -25.98
N GLU A 482 -25.80 26.70 -27.09
CA GLU A 482 -24.39 26.75 -27.54
C GLU A 482 -23.82 28.16 -27.65
N PRO A 483 -24.57 29.20 -28.11
CA PRO A 483 -24.05 30.59 -28.20
C PRO A 483 -23.57 31.15 -26.85
N GLU A 484 -24.14 30.65 -25.73
CA GLU A 484 -23.81 31.09 -24.38
C GLU A 484 -22.55 30.38 -23.82
N ALA A 485 -22.24 29.19 -24.33
CA ALA A 485 -21.17 28.32 -23.82
C ALA A 485 -19.81 29.04 -23.63
N GLY A 486 -19.47 29.95 -24.55
CA GLY A 486 -18.22 30.70 -24.51
C GLY A 486 -18.25 31.98 -23.67
N THR A 487 -19.32 32.28 -22.93
CA THR A 487 -19.47 33.59 -22.27
C THR A 487 -18.33 33.87 -21.26
N LEU A 488 -18.10 32.96 -20.33
CA LEU A 488 -17.06 33.12 -19.32
C LEU A 488 -15.65 33.07 -19.93
N GLN A 489 -15.42 32.23 -20.92
CA GLN A 489 -14.15 32.17 -21.63
C GLN A 489 -13.81 33.45 -22.36
N ARG A 490 -14.73 34.03 -23.12
CA ARG A 490 -14.52 35.31 -23.78
C ARG A 490 -14.21 36.43 -22.80
N MET A 491 -14.84 36.43 -21.62
CA MET A 491 -14.55 37.41 -20.56
C MET A 491 -13.14 37.21 -19.97
N ARG A 492 -12.71 35.96 -19.81
CA ARG A 492 -11.32 35.66 -19.44
C ARG A 492 -10.32 36.14 -20.49
N GLU A 493 -10.55 35.79 -21.74
CA GLU A 493 -9.68 36.18 -22.88
C GLU A 493 -9.56 37.71 -23.06
N SER A 494 -10.64 38.44 -22.77
CA SER A 494 -10.62 39.92 -22.77
C SER A 494 -10.00 40.52 -21.51
N GLY A 495 -9.61 39.73 -20.52
CA GLY A 495 -9.08 40.18 -19.24
C GLY A 495 -10.14 40.74 -18.27
N ALA A 496 -11.44 40.64 -18.59
CA ALA A 496 -12.52 41.07 -17.71
C ALA A 496 -12.67 40.16 -16.47
N LEU A 497 -12.34 38.89 -16.61
CA LEU A 497 -12.29 37.94 -15.49
C LEU A 497 -10.84 37.47 -15.27
N PRO A 498 -10.29 37.61 -14.06
CA PRO A 498 -8.94 37.15 -13.75
C PRO A 498 -8.88 35.63 -13.69
N LEU A 499 -7.71 35.07 -14.01
CA LEU A 499 -7.40 33.68 -13.79
C LEU A 499 -7.15 33.45 -12.29
N ARG A 500 -7.76 32.43 -11.73
CA ARG A 500 -7.61 32.02 -10.32
C ARG A 500 -7.18 30.56 -10.22
N VAL A 501 -6.77 30.14 -9.04
CA VAL A 501 -6.68 28.72 -8.72
C VAL A 501 -8.08 28.26 -8.32
N THR A 502 -8.60 27.28 -9.03
CA THR A 502 -9.94 26.70 -8.79
C THR A 502 -9.86 25.23 -8.40
N HIS A 503 -10.79 24.79 -7.62
CA HIS A 503 -10.89 23.39 -7.20
C HIS A 503 -11.50 22.50 -8.31
N ASN A 504 -12.51 23.02 -9.01
CA ASN A 504 -13.20 22.43 -10.16
C ASN A 504 -14.02 21.15 -9.87
N ASP A 505 -14.13 20.71 -8.61
CA ASP A 505 -15.04 19.65 -8.16
C ASP A 505 -15.55 20.00 -6.76
N THR A 506 -16.39 21.02 -6.69
CA THR A 506 -16.79 21.69 -5.44
C THR A 506 -18.04 21.08 -4.82
N LYS A 507 -17.99 19.79 -4.59
CA LYS A 507 -19.03 19.04 -3.87
C LYS A 507 -18.81 19.12 -2.36
N LEU A 508 -19.91 19.06 -1.59
CA LEU A 508 -19.84 19.08 -0.12
C LEU A 508 -18.98 17.94 0.46
N ASN A 509 -18.96 16.78 -0.18
CA ASN A 509 -18.12 15.66 0.24
C ASN A 509 -16.60 15.88 -0.02
N ASN A 510 -16.22 17.00 -0.59
CA ASN A 510 -14.83 17.47 -0.69
C ASN A 510 -14.51 18.54 0.38
N VAL A 511 -15.37 18.68 1.39
CA VAL A 511 -15.18 19.58 2.54
C VAL A 511 -15.13 18.79 3.83
N MET A 512 -14.08 19.01 4.62
CA MET A 512 -14.00 18.53 5.99
C MET A 512 -14.54 19.61 6.92
N LEU A 513 -15.48 19.24 7.79
CA LEU A 513 -16.02 20.08 8.84
C LEU A 513 -15.43 19.66 10.19
N ASP A 514 -15.26 20.59 11.09
CA ASP A 514 -14.87 20.28 12.46
C ASP A 514 -15.98 19.48 13.16
N GLU A 515 -15.65 18.32 13.69
CA GLU A 515 -16.59 17.34 14.26
C GLU A 515 -17.48 17.93 15.38
N LYS A 516 -16.99 18.93 16.13
CA LYS A 516 -17.70 19.50 17.28
C LYS A 516 -18.51 20.75 16.92
N THR A 517 -17.96 21.59 16.05
CA THR A 517 -18.55 22.89 15.74
C THR A 517 -19.29 22.90 14.42
N HIS A 518 -19.12 21.87 13.59
CA HIS A 518 -19.60 21.77 12.20
C HIS A 518 -19.18 22.96 11.32
N LYS A 519 -18.08 23.62 11.66
CA LYS A 519 -17.51 24.72 10.87
C LYS A 519 -16.57 24.19 9.80
N ALA A 520 -16.52 24.91 8.68
CA ALA A 520 -15.57 24.64 7.61
C ALA A 520 -14.14 24.55 8.14
N LEU A 521 -13.43 23.50 7.77
CA LEU A 521 -12.09 23.22 8.26
C LEU A 521 -11.07 23.12 7.11
N CYS A 522 -11.29 22.24 6.15
CA CYS A 522 -10.36 21.94 5.08
C CYS A 522 -11.09 21.50 3.80
N VAL A 523 -10.59 21.90 2.65
CA VAL A 523 -10.97 21.35 1.35
C VAL A 523 -10.04 20.20 1.01
N ILE A 524 -10.59 19.09 0.54
CA ILE A 524 -9.88 17.86 0.17
C ILE A 524 -10.10 17.53 -1.30
N ASP A 525 -9.45 16.47 -1.79
CA ASP A 525 -9.52 15.99 -3.18
C ASP A 525 -9.05 17.04 -4.22
N LEU A 526 -7.77 17.39 -4.13
CA LEU A 526 -7.14 18.43 -4.94
C LEU A 526 -6.78 17.99 -6.37
N ASP A 527 -7.30 16.88 -6.86
CA ASP A 527 -6.91 16.29 -8.16
C ASP A 527 -7.35 17.11 -9.37
N THR A 528 -8.35 17.93 -9.18
CA THR A 528 -8.87 18.84 -10.20
C THR A 528 -8.44 20.29 -10.02
N VAL A 529 -7.48 20.54 -9.10
CA VAL A 529 -6.99 21.91 -8.88
C VAL A 529 -6.14 22.37 -10.04
N MET A 530 -6.65 23.38 -10.75
CA MET A 530 -6.09 23.92 -11.99
C MET A 530 -6.35 25.43 -12.09
N PRO A 531 -5.74 26.13 -13.08
CA PRO A 531 -6.14 27.49 -13.41
C PRO A 531 -7.59 27.54 -13.92
N GLY A 532 -8.42 28.41 -13.35
CA GLY A 532 -9.82 28.53 -13.75
C GLY A 532 -10.42 29.87 -13.39
N LEU A 533 -11.75 29.94 -13.32
CA LEU A 533 -12.52 31.13 -12.94
C LEU A 533 -13.30 30.85 -11.65
N SER A 534 -13.35 31.81 -10.73
CA SER A 534 -14.13 31.68 -9.48
C SER A 534 -15.59 31.25 -9.73
N ALA A 535 -16.14 31.65 -10.86
CA ALA A 535 -17.49 31.29 -11.28
C ALA A 535 -17.66 29.78 -11.56
N TYR A 536 -16.58 29.03 -11.85
CA TYR A 536 -16.64 27.57 -12.03
C TYR A 536 -16.89 26.87 -10.69
N ASP A 537 -16.08 27.19 -9.68
CA ASP A 537 -16.24 26.60 -8.34
C ASP A 537 -17.61 26.95 -7.73
N PHE A 538 -17.99 28.23 -7.82
CA PHE A 538 -19.31 28.64 -7.38
C PHE A 538 -20.41 27.88 -8.12
N GLY A 539 -20.29 27.79 -9.44
CA GLY A 539 -21.29 27.19 -10.31
C GLY A 539 -21.48 25.69 -10.08
N ASP A 540 -20.38 24.96 -9.92
CA ASP A 540 -20.44 23.52 -9.67
C ASP A 540 -21.08 23.22 -8.31
N SER A 541 -20.75 24.00 -7.27
CA SER A 541 -21.41 23.89 -5.95
C SER A 541 -22.92 24.14 -6.03
N ILE A 542 -23.36 25.17 -6.78
CA ILE A 542 -24.79 25.48 -6.94
C ILE A 542 -25.50 24.38 -7.71
N ARG A 543 -24.91 23.90 -8.79
CA ARG A 543 -25.46 22.80 -9.61
C ARG A 543 -25.79 21.58 -8.76
N PHE A 544 -24.91 21.23 -7.85
CA PHE A 544 -25.04 20.04 -7.02
C PHE A 544 -25.87 20.31 -5.76
N GLY A 545 -25.60 21.41 -5.03
CA GLY A 545 -26.11 21.63 -3.69
C GLY A 545 -27.39 22.46 -3.61
N ALA A 546 -27.76 23.24 -4.64
CA ALA A 546 -29.00 24.02 -4.68
C ALA A 546 -30.09 23.41 -5.61
N ALA A 547 -29.84 22.23 -6.17
CA ALA A 547 -30.86 21.47 -6.88
C ALA A 547 -31.81 20.77 -5.90
N THR A 548 -33.12 20.78 -6.19
CA THR A 548 -34.15 20.20 -5.30
C THR A 548 -34.33 18.70 -5.46
N ALA A 549 -33.70 18.09 -6.44
CA ALA A 549 -33.83 16.66 -6.73
C ALA A 549 -32.45 16.05 -7.10
N ALA A 550 -32.37 14.75 -7.06
CA ALA A 550 -31.15 14.01 -7.44
C ALA A 550 -30.77 14.23 -8.92
N GLU A 551 -29.49 14.12 -9.24
CA GLU A 551 -28.97 14.29 -10.60
C GLU A 551 -29.61 13.33 -11.61
N ASP A 552 -30.09 12.17 -11.16
CA ASP A 552 -30.75 11.16 -11.98
C ASP A 552 -32.25 10.99 -11.70
N GLU A 553 -32.92 12.04 -11.20
CA GLU A 553 -34.36 12.07 -10.99
C GLU A 553 -35.11 11.89 -12.33
N THR A 554 -36.10 11.03 -12.34
CA THR A 554 -36.96 10.77 -13.53
C THR A 554 -38.15 11.69 -13.64
N GLU A 555 -38.65 12.22 -12.52
CA GLU A 555 -39.76 13.15 -12.46
C GLU A 555 -39.24 14.59 -12.56
N LEU A 556 -39.03 15.07 -13.78
CA LEU A 556 -38.45 16.40 -14.05
C LEU A 556 -39.16 17.57 -13.36
N GLY A 557 -40.47 17.40 -13.01
CA GLY A 557 -41.24 18.41 -12.26
C GLY A 557 -40.70 18.67 -10.84
N LYS A 558 -39.92 17.75 -10.27
CA LYS A 558 -39.26 17.93 -8.96
C LYS A 558 -37.99 18.73 -9.04
N MET A 559 -37.37 18.82 -10.24
CA MET A 559 -36.09 19.49 -10.45
C MET A 559 -36.27 20.98 -10.62
N THR A 560 -35.79 21.75 -9.66
CA THR A 560 -35.69 23.22 -9.73
C THR A 560 -34.50 23.70 -8.92
N ILE A 561 -34.16 24.98 -9.02
CA ILE A 561 -33.19 25.62 -8.15
C ILE A 561 -33.86 26.16 -6.89
N ASP A 562 -33.34 25.81 -5.71
CA ASP A 562 -33.72 26.38 -4.43
C ASP A 562 -33.02 27.73 -4.23
N LEU A 563 -33.78 28.82 -4.26
CA LEU A 563 -33.24 30.18 -4.12
C LEU A 563 -32.78 30.50 -2.69
N GLU A 564 -33.30 29.81 -1.67
CA GLU A 564 -32.78 29.95 -0.30
C GLU A 564 -31.41 29.32 -0.17
N LEU A 565 -31.21 28.10 -0.67
CA LEU A 565 -29.89 27.46 -0.71
C LEU A 565 -28.93 28.25 -1.59
N PHE A 566 -29.38 28.75 -2.74
CA PHE A 566 -28.58 29.66 -3.58
C PHE A 566 -28.11 30.90 -2.80
N ARG A 567 -29.01 31.55 -2.05
CA ARG A 567 -28.70 32.70 -1.19
C ARG A 567 -27.72 32.36 -0.09
N VAL A 568 -27.95 31.26 0.61
CA VAL A 568 -27.10 30.81 1.72
C VAL A 568 -25.68 30.54 1.25
N PHE A 569 -25.52 29.84 0.11
CA PHE A 569 -24.23 29.58 -0.47
C PHE A 569 -23.54 30.88 -0.93
N THR A 570 -24.26 31.75 -1.65
CA THR A 570 -23.73 33.04 -2.11
C THR A 570 -23.21 33.87 -0.95
N ARG A 571 -23.93 33.96 0.14
CA ARG A 571 -23.51 34.67 1.37
C ARG A 571 -22.22 34.10 1.95
N GLY A 572 -22.14 32.78 2.10
CA GLY A 572 -20.95 32.10 2.63
C GLY A 572 -19.73 32.32 1.75
N PHE A 573 -19.88 32.12 0.44
CA PHE A 573 -18.81 32.25 -0.55
C PHE A 573 -18.25 33.68 -0.63
N LEU A 574 -19.12 34.68 -0.75
CA LEU A 574 -18.71 36.10 -0.81
C LEU A 574 -18.07 36.58 0.48
N LYS A 575 -18.58 36.15 1.63
CA LYS A 575 -18.00 36.47 2.93
C LYS A 575 -16.60 35.89 3.07
N ALA A 576 -16.37 34.68 2.58
CA ALA A 576 -15.10 33.97 2.71
C ALA A 576 -14.06 34.36 1.64
N CYS A 577 -14.50 34.92 0.50
CA CYS A 577 -13.63 35.38 -0.58
C CYS A 577 -13.87 36.86 -0.93
N PRO A 578 -13.45 37.79 -0.03
CA PRO A 578 -13.70 39.22 -0.20
C PRO A 578 -12.93 39.86 -1.36
N ASP A 579 -11.88 39.23 -1.87
CA ASP A 579 -11.03 39.77 -2.95
C ASP A 579 -11.57 39.48 -4.37
N LEU A 580 -12.82 39.03 -4.48
CA LEU A 580 -13.48 38.91 -5.79
C LEU A 580 -13.74 40.29 -6.39
N THR A 581 -13.42 40.42 -7.69
CA THR A 581 -13.71 41.64 -8.45
C THR A 581 -15.23 41.81 -8.67
N GLU A 582 -15.64 43.03 -9.01
CA GLU A 582 -17.06 43.29 -9.33
C GLU A 582 -17.57 42.44 -10.50
N GLN A 583 -16.71 42.20 -11.49
CA GLN A 583 -17.06 41.38 -12.65
C GLN A 583 -17.20 39.91 -12.28
N GLU A 584 -16.34 39.38 -11.40
CA GLU A 584 -16.47 38.01 -10.89
C GLU A 584 -17.78 37.82 -10.14
N ILE A 585 -18.12 38.74 -9.23
CA ILE A 585 -19.36 38.70 -8.46
C ILE A 585 -20.57 38.76 -9.41
N ALA A 586 -20.57 39.66 -10.40
CA ALA A 586 -21.66 39.77 -11.35
C ALA A 586 -21.88 38.51 -12.21
N MET A 587 -20.80 37.70 -12.39
CA MET A 587 -20.84 36.48 -13.21
C MET A 587 -21.13 35.21 -12.41
N LEU A 588 -21.31 35.24 -11.09
CA LEU A 588 -21.64 34.06 -10.28
C LEU A 588 -22.94 33.35 -10.76
N PRO A 589 -24.05 34.05 -11.06
CA PRO A 589 -25.25 33.40 -11.62
C PRO A 589 -24.96 32.73 -12.98
N MET A 590 -24.12 33.36 -13.83
CA MET A 590 -23.71 32.78 -15.11
C MET A 590 -22.84 31.54 -14.90
N GLY A 591 -22.00 31.53 -13.89
CA GLY A 591 -21.23 30.35 -13.48
C GLY A 591 -22.12 29.15 -13.16
N ALA A 592 -23.17 29.36 -12.34
CA ALA A 592 -24.15 28.34 -12.02
C ALA A 592 -24.82 27.77 -13.28
N LYS A 593 -25.27 28.64 -14.19
CA LYS A 593 -25.93 28.24 -15.45
C LYS A 593 -24.95 27.47 -16.36
N ILE A 594 -23.75 27.99 -16.61
CA ILE A 594 -22.78 27.37 -17.53
C ILE A 594 -22.28 26.04 -17.01
N MET A 595 -21.97 25.90 -15.71
CA MET A 595 -21.52 24.62 -15.15
C MET A 595 -22.62 23.55 -15.22
N THR A 596 -23.87 23.92 -15.00
CA THR A 596 -25.01 23.02 -15.14
C THR A 596 -25.21 22.61 -16.61
N LEU A 597 -25.17 23.57 -17.54
CA LEU A 597 -25.29 23.33 -18.98
C LEU A 597 -24.15 22.40 -19.48
N GLU A 598 -22.91 22.68 -19.10
CA GLU A 598 -21.73 21.86 -19.45
C GLU A 598 -21.92 20.41 -18.99
N CYS A 599 -22.34 20.22 -17.73
CA CYS A 599 -22.56 18.89 -17.19
C CYS A 599 -23.67 18.14 -17.97
N GLY A 600 -24.77 18.82 -18.30
CA GLY A 600 -25.83 18.27 -19.14
C GLY A 600 -25.37 17.85 -20.53
N VAL A 601 -24.55 18.69 -21.18
CA VAL A 601 -23.95 18.39 -22.49
C VAL A 601 -22.99 17.22 -22.42
N ARG A 602 -22.17 17.11 -21.36
CA ARG A 602 -21.26 15.99 -21.16
C ARG A 602 -22.02 14.67 -20.99
N PHE A 603 -23.09 14.63 -20.20
CA PHE A 603 -23.94 13.44 -20.07
C PHE A 603 -24.60 13.06 -21.40
N LEU A 604 -25.11 14.05 -22.14
CA LEU A 604 -25.72 13.79 -23.45
C LEU A 604 -24.70 13.24 -24.44
N THR A 605 -23.51 13.82 -24.47
CA THR A 605 -22.42 13.37 -25.33
C THR A 605 -22.05 11.91 -25.03
N ASP A 606 -21.84 11.58 -23.75
CA ASP A 606 -21.49 10.21 -23.34
C ASP A 606 -22.61 9.20 -23.65
N TYR A 607 -23.89 9.61 -23.47
CA TYR A 607 -25.02 8.78 -23.89
C TYR A 607 -25.00 8.48 -25.39
N LEU A 608 -24.77 9.49 -26.20
CA LEU A 608 -24.70 9.34 -27.66
C LEU A 608 -23.50 8.50 -28.11
N ASP A 609 -22.38 8.62 -27.39
CA ASP A 609 -21.12 7.90 -27.67
C ASP A 609 -21.12 6.45 -27.16
N GLY A 610 -22.04 6.05 -26.28
CA GLY A 610 -22.17 4.66 -25.83
C GLY A 610 -21.97 4.44 -24.33
N ASP A 611 -21.99 5.48 -23.52
CA ASP A 611 -21.85 5.44 -22.05
C ASP A 611 -20.46 4.94 -21.59
N HIS A 612 -19.38 5.53 -22.12
CA HIS A 612 -18.00 5.12 -21.87
C HIS A 612 -17.31 5.88 -20.73
N TYR A 613 -17.73 7.10 -20.46
CA TYR A 613 -17.07 7.98 -19.51
C TYR A 613 -17.67 7.92 -18.10
N PHE A 614 -18.98 8.08 -17.99
CA PHE A 614 -19.67 8.06 -16.69
C PHE A 614 -20.18 6.67 -16.34
N ALA A 615 -20.03 6.26 -15.09
CA ALA A 615 -20.60 5.01 -14.60
C ALA A 615 -22.13 5.02 -14.73
N VAL A 616 -22.70 3.99 -15.36
CA VAL A 616 -24.13 3.81 -15.56
C VAL A 616 -24.63 2.59 -14.80
N HIS A 617 -25.79 2.73 -14.14
CA HIS A 617 -26.40 1.66 -13.34
C HIS A 617 -27.75 1.19 -13.89
N ARG A 618 -28.26 1.84 -14.94
CA ARG A 618 -29.54 1.53 -15.60
C ARG A 618 -29.53 1.99 -17.06
N PRO A 619 -30.41 1.48 -17.90
CA PRO A 619 -30.54 1.94 -19.29
C PRO A 619 -30.84 3.45 -19.36
N ALA A 620 -30.21 4.13 -20.33
CA ALA A 620 -30.36 5.57 -20.57
C ALA A 620 -30.02 6.48 -19.34
N HIS A 621 -29.17 6.00 -18.43
CA HIS A 621 -28.85 6.72 -17.20
C HIS A 621 -28.28 8.12 -17.48
N ASN A 622 -27.33 8.23 -18.43
CA ASN A 622 -26.74 9.51 -18.80
C ASN A 622 -27.74 10.44 -19.53
N LEU A 623 -28.70 9.88 -20.29
CA LEU A 623 -29.78 10.68 -20.86
C LEU A 623 -30.72 11.27 -19.78
N ILE A 624 -31.03 10.48 -18.74
CA ILE A 624 -31.81 10.94 -17.59
C ILE A 624 -31.08 12.08 -16.87
N ARG A 625 -29.78 11.90 -16.62
CA ARG A 625 -28.91 12.93 -16.01
C ARG A 625 -28.85 14.21 -16.87
N SER A 626 -28.74 14.09 -18.18
CA SER A 626 -28.78 15.23 -19.08
C SER A 626 -30.10 16.00 -18.97
N ARG A 627 -31.22 15.28 -18.92
CA ARG A 627 -32.55 15.87 -18.77
C ARG A 627 -32.69 16.68 -17.47
N THR A 628 -32.23 16.17 -16.36
CA THR A 628 -32.26 16.88 -15.08
C THR A 628 -31.42 18.14 -15.11
N GLN A 629 -30.22 18.09 -15.70
CA GLN A 629 -29.36 19.27 -15.83
C GLN A 629 -29.98 20.33 -16.74
N PHE A 630 -30.54 19.95 -17.88
CA PHE A 630 -31.20 20.90 -18.78
C PHE A 630 -32.50 21.47 -18.16
N ARG A 631 -33.23 20.66 -17.38
CA ARG A 631 -34.35 21.16 -16.59
C ARG A 631 -33.88 22.20 -15.57
N LEU A 632 -32.76 21.95 -14.87
CA LEU A 632 -32.19 22.89 -13.90
C LEU A 632 -31.74 24.19 -14.57
N VAL A 633 -31.13 24.15 -15.78
CA VAL A 633 -30.81 25.34 -16.58
C VAL A 633 -32.09 26.15 -16.87
N SER A 634 -33.16 25.51 -17.35
CA SER A 634 -34.45 26.19 -17.63
C SER A 634 -35.05 26.85 -16.39
N GLU A 635 -34.91 26.23 -15.22
CA GLU A 635 -35.37 26.81 -13.95
C GLU A 635 -34.53 28.02 -13.53
N MET A 636 -33.20 27.97 -13.74
CA MET A 636 -32.31 29.11 -13.52
C MET A 636 -32.66 30.28 -14.44
N GLU A 637 -33.02 30.03 -15.70
CA GLU A 637 -33.48 31.06 -16.63
C GLU A 637 -34.80 31.69 -16.18
N THR A 638 -35.73 30.88 -15.75
CA THR A 638 -37.03 31.38 -15.22
C THR A 638 -36.81 32.24 -13.98
N LYS A 639 -35.85 31.94 -13.14
CA LYS A 639 -35.53 32.65 -11.88
C LYS A 639 -34.34 33.60 -12.00
N TRP A 640 -33.89 33.90 -13.21
CA TRP A 640 -32.66 34.62 -13.49
C TRP A 640 -32.53 35.95 -12.75
N GLU A 641 -33.55 36.79 -12.85
CA GLU A 641 -33.54 38.10 -12.19
C GLU A 641 -33.47 37.98 -10.67
N GLN A 642 -34.09 36.95 -10.09
CA GLN A 642 -34.02 36.69 -8.66
C GLN A 642 -32.61 36.23 -8.24
N MET A 643 -31.96 35.38 -9.02
CA MET A 643 -30.57 34.95 -8.76
C MET A 643 -29.61 36.16 -8.83
N VAL A 644 -29.73 37.01 -9.85
CA VAL A 644 -28.95 38.24 -9.99
C VAL A 644 -29.18 39.18 -8.80
N GLN A 645 -30.44 39.36 -8.39
CA GLN A 645 -30.79 40.20 -7.26
C GLN A 645 -30.21 39.68 -5.94
N ILE A 646 -30.28 38.35 -5.70
CA ILE A 646 -29.68 37.71 -4.53
C ILE A 646 -28.17 38.00 -4.48
N VAL A 647 -27.45 37.82 -5.58
CA VAL A 647 -26.00 38.08 -5.61
C VAL A 647 -25.70 39.55 -5.29
N LYS A 648 -26.48 40.49 -5.80
CA LYS A 648 -26.29 41.92 -5.47
C LYS A 648 -26.53 42.20 -3.98
N GLU A 649 -27.62 41.67 -3.41
CA GLU A 649 -27.97 41.86 -2.00
C GLU A 649 -26.88 41.29 -1.09
N GLU A 650 -26.41 40.06 -1.34
CA GLU A 650 -25.40 39.42 -0.53
C GLU A 650 -23.98 40.04 -0.72
N ALA A 651 -23.75 40.73 -1.84
CA ALA A 651 -22.56 41.54 -2.07
C ALA A 651 -22.66 42.94 -1.43
N GLY A 652 -23.80 43.30 -0.80
CA GLY A 652 -23.99 44.61 -0.17
C GLY A 652 -24.19 45.76 -1.19
N ARG A 653 -24.78 45.48 -2.34
CA ARG A 653 -24.94 46.39 -3.48
C ARG A 653 -26.38 46.63 -3.87
#